data_253e2e6a29595bf14b7d9c3f4d2ab490
#
_entry.id   253e2e6a29595bf14b7d9c3f4d2ab490
#
_cell.length_a   1.000
_cell.length_b   1.000
_cell.length_c   1.000
_cell.angle_alpha   90.00
_cell.angle_beta   90.00
_cell.angle_gamma   90.00
#
_symmetry.space_group_name_H-M   'P 1'
#
loop_
_entity.id
_entity.type
_entity.pdbx_description
1 polymer ?
#
loop_
_entity_poly.entity_id
_entity_poly.type
_entity_poly.pdbx_seq_one_letter_code
_entity_poly.pdbx_strand_id
1 'polypeptide(L)'
;MAETSESRINERNISKEMRESFLDYAMSVIVSRALPDVRDGLKPVHRRILYGLNEQGMTPDKPYKKSARIVGDVMGKYHPHGDSSIYEAMVRMAQDFSYRYPLVDGQGNFGSMDGDGAAAMRYTEARMTKLALELLRDINKDTIDFIDNYDGNEREPSVLPSRFPNLLVNGASGIAVGMATNIPPHNMREVIDGVLSLSHNPDITISELMEDIQGPDFPTAGLILGKSGIRRAYETGRGSVIMRAKAEIESRGGGRDRIVVTEIPFQVNKARMIEKIAELVRDKKIDGITDLRDETSLRTGVRVVIDVRKDANASVILNNLYKQTPLQTSFGVNMIALVNGRPQLINLKQALYHYLEHQKEVVRRRTEYNLRKAKDRAHILEGLRIALDHIDEIITIIRESETDKVAMESLQSRFALSERQAQAILDMRLRRLTGLERDKIEQEYNDLIAYIAELEAILADEEKLLELVREELTEIKEKFGDDRRTEIQLGGIDQLEDEDLIPEEQIVITLSHNNYIKRLPASTYRAQNRGGRGVQGMNTLDDDFVSQLVTTSTHDHVLFFTNKGRVYKLKGYEVPELSRQSKGIPIVNVIELDQDEVISTMIAVKDLDSEEDFLVFVTKKGLIKRSALSNFNRINRNGKIAIKFRDDDELIAVRLTDGEKHILIGTAQASLIRFKETDVRAMSRIAAGVKGIRLRDGDEVIGLDVADDDNQDEILVVTEKGYGKRTSIEDYRLSNRGGMGVKTAKLTERNGRLVCITTVEGDEDLMVVTNQGVIIRMEVSNISVNGRMAQGVRLIRLDEEQYVSTVAKVKKEPEDIEADEHTTASEASDDVEVVVDDVTPGDTIHTEAPEPEVSPERETLREDFMDRVNEDIENEDE
;
A
#
# COMPACT_ATOMS: atom_id res chain seq x y z
N MET A 1 -66.13 47.48 -32.32
CA MET A 1 -65.50 47.32 -31.00
C MET A 1 -64.24 46.47 -31.24
N ALA A 2 -63.09 47.13 -31.27
CA ALA A 2 -61.79 46.43 -31.42
C ALA A 2 -61.38 45.99 -30.00
N GLU A 3 -61.36 44.70 -29.79
CA GLU A 3 -60.71 44.11 -28.57
C GLU A 3 -59.18 44.30 -28.65
N THR A 4 -58.71 45.24 -27.85
CA THR A 4 -57.30 45.38 -27.59
C THR A 4 -56.76 44.08 -26.97
N SER A 5 -55.97 43.37 -27.74
CA SER A 5 -55.17 42.29 -27.20
C SER A 5 -54.20 42.88 -26.20
N GLU A 6 -54.49 42.77 -24.90
CA GLU A 6 -53.53 43.03 -23.85
C GLU A 6 -52.31 42.06 -24.05
N SER A 7 -51.18 42.64 -24.45
CA SER A 7 -49.94 41.93 -24.49
C SER A 7 -49.63 41.45 -23.08
N ARG A 8 -49.64 40.15 -22.84
CA ARG A 8 -49.19 39.53 -21.57
C ARG A 8 -47.68 39.68 -21.42
N ILE A 9 -47.25 40.89 -21.07
CA ILE A 9 -45.88 41.15 -20.65
C ILE A 9 -45.84 40.87 -19.16
N ASN A 10 -45.22 39.76 -18.76
CA ASN A 10 -44.94 39.48 -17.37
C ASN A 10 -43.55 40.07 -17.03
N GLU A 11 -43.55 41.09 -16.20
CA GLU A 11 -42.28 41.61 -15.64
C GLU A 11 -41.70 40.60 -14.68
N ARG A 12 -40.51 40.07 -14.99
CA ARG A 12 -39.72 39.20 -14.11
C ARG A 12 -38.46 39.92 -13.64
N ASN A 13 -38.19 39.85 -12.35
CA ASN A 13 -36.95 40.37 -11.79
C ASN A 13 -35.80 39.45 -12.22
N ILE A 14 -34.87 39.97 -13.04
CA ILE A 14 -33.75 39.21 -13.58
C ILE A 14 -32.89 38.57 -12.53
N SER A 15 -32.69 39.23 -11.36
CA SER A 15 -31.92 38.69 -10.26
C SER A 15 -32.59 37.46 -9.60
N LYS A 16 -33.94 37.45 -9.57
CA LYS A 16 -34.68 36.31 -9.03
C LYS A 16 -34.66 35.15 -10.01
N GLU A 17 -34.93 35.42 -11.28
CA GLU A 17 -34.93 34.44 -12.37
C GLU A 17 -33.55 33.77 -12.52
N MET A 18 -32.49 34.59 -12.51
CA MET A 18 -31.10 34.05 -12.55
C MET A 18 -30.79 33.19 -11.33
N ARG A 19 -31.23 33.55 -10.14
CA ARG A 19 -31.03 32.76 -8.93
C ARG A 19 -31.75 31.42 -9.00
N GLU A 20 -33.01 31.41 -9.41
CA GLU A 20 -33.85 30.22 -9.53
C GLU A 20 -33.25 29.28 -10.60
N SER A 21 -32.99 29.79 -11.80
CA SER A 21 -32.41 29.01 -12.91
C SER A 21 -31.00 28.50 -12.61
N PHE A 22 -30.19 29.28 -11.88
CA PHE A 22 -28.87 28.83 -11.46
C PHE A 22 -28.94 27.73 -10.40
N LEU A 23 -29.88 27.81 -9.48
CA LEU A 23 -30.11 26.76 -8.48
C LEU A 23 -30.56 25.46 -9.14
N ASP A 24 -31.49 25.52 -10.08
CA ASP A 24 -31.98 24.36 -10.81
C ASP A 24 -30.87 23.73 -11.65
N TYR A 25 -30.07 24.54 -12.33
CA TYR A 25 -28.90 24.06 -13.07
C TYR A 25 -27.87 23.43 -12.14
N ALA A 26 -27.55 24.10 -11.03
CA ALA A 26 -26.58 23.60 -10.06
C ALA A 26 -27.05 22.25 -9.47
N MET A 27 -28.33 22.17 -9.08
CA MET A 27 -28.90 20.92 -8.56
C MET A 27 -28.86 19.80 -9.59
N SER A 28 -29.21 20.10 -10.83
CA SER A 28 -29.13 19.12 -11.93
C SER A 28 -27.71 18.63 -12.15
N VAL A 29 -26.72 19.52 -12.18
CA VAL A 29 -25.31 19.13 -12.34
C VAL A 29 -24.79 18.31 -11.15
N ILE A 30 -25.17 18.67 -9.94
CA ILE A 30 -24.74 17.96 -8.72
C ILE A 30 -25.36 16.56 -8.66
N VAL A 31 -26.68 16.46 -8.76
CA VAL A 31 -27.41 15.22 -8.49
C VAL A 31 -27.46 14.31 -9.74
N SER A 32 -27.64 14.90 -10.93
CA SER A 32 -27.95 14.12 -12.13
C SER A 32 -26.80 14.00 -13.13
N ARG A 33 -25.56 14.48 -12.78
CA ARG A 33 -24.44 14.47 -13.73
C ARG A 33 -23.08 14.14 -13.13
N ALA A 34 -22.62 14.90 -12.12
CA ALA A 34 -21.20 14.95 -11.75
C ALA A 34 -20.82 14.02 -10.59
N LEU A 35 -21.71 13.81 -9.62
CA LEU A 35 -21.42 13.04 -8.41
C LEU A 35 -21.91 11.60 -8.52
N PRO A 36 -21.16 10.65 -7.95
CA PRO A 36 -21.55 9.26 -7.83
C PRO A 36 -22.55 9.06 -6.68
N ASP A 37 -23.46 8.09 -6.81
CA ASP A 37 -24.25 7.60 -5.67
C ASP A 37 -23.35 6.74 -4.75
N VAL A 38 -23.52 6.88 -3.44
CA VAL A 38 -22.68 6.16 -2.45
C VAL A 38 -22.87 4.66 -2.52
N ARG A 39 -24.07 4.18 -2.93
CA ARG A 39 -24.47 2.78 -2.95
C ARG A 39 -23.81 1.98 -4.07
N ASP A 40 -23.85 2.48 -5.30
CA ASP A 40 -23.30 1.80 -6.48
C ASP A 40 -22.04 2.45 -7.06
N GLY A 41 -21.63 3.61 -6.54
CA GLY A 41 -20.43 4.31 -6.98
C GLY A 41 -20.50 4.88 -8.40
N LEU A 42 -21.67 4.91 -9.00
CA LEU A 42 -21.85 5.30 -10.40
C LEU A 42 -22.45 6.69 -10.55
N LYS A 43 -21.99 7.40 -11.57
CA LYS A 43 -22.71 8.57 -12.07
C LYS A 43 -23.86 8.10 -12.96
N PRO A 44 -24.89 8.93 -13.18
CA PRO A 44 -26.02 8.54 -14.03
C PRO A 44 -25.63 8.03 -15.42
N VAL A 45 -24.65 8.65 -16.07
CA VAL A 45 -24.19 8.20 -17.40
C VAL A 45 -23.60 6.79 -17.38
N HIS A 46 -22.80 6.43 -16.36
CA HIS A 46 -22.22 5.09 -16.23
C HIS A 46 -23.30 4.05 -15.95
N ARG A 47 -24.24 4.36 -15.05
CA ARG A 47 -25.36 3.49 -14.72
C ARG A 47 -26.22 3.19 -15.94
N ARG A 48 -26.57 4.23 -16.72
CA ARG A 48 -27.35 4.11 -17.95
C ARG A 48 -26.64 3.31 -19.04
N ILE A 49 -25.30 3.44 -19.16
CA ILE A 49 -24.51 2.62 -20.10
C ILE A 49 -24.57 1.15 -19.70
N LEU A 50 -24.33 0.82 -18.43
CA LEU A 50 -24.33 -0.58 -17.95
C LEU A 50 -25.73 -1.19 -18.07
N TYR A 51 -26.77 -0.44 -17.69
CA TYR A 51 -28.15 -0.88 -17.84
C TYR A 51 -28.53 -1.10 -19.30
N GLY A 52 -28.17 -0.19 -20.20
CA GLY A 52 -28.41 -0.34 -21.64
C GLY A 52 -27.65 -1.53 -22.26
N LEU A 53 -26.45 -1.85 -21.78
CA LEU A 53 -25.73 -3.06 -22.17
C LEU A 53 -26.46 -4.33 -21.71
N ASN A 54 -27.01 -4.30 -20.49
CA ASN A 54 -27.76 -5.42 -19.93
C ASN A 54 -29.06 -5.67 -20.71
N GLU A 55 -29.86 -4.62 -20.96
CA GLU A 55 -31.09 -4.73 -21.74
C GLU A 55 -30.88 -5.31 -23.16
N GLN A 56 -29.76 -4.94 -23.79
CA GLN A 56 -29.40 -5.49 -25.09
C GLN A 56 -28.76 -6.88 -24.99
N GLY A 57 -28.65 -7.45 -23.80
CA GLY A 57 -28.06 -8.75 -23.53
C GLY A 57 -26.59 -8.85 -23.98
N MET A 58 -25.81 -7.77 -23.86
CA MET A 58 -24.39 -7.73 -24.25
C MET A 58 -23.48 -8.28 -23.15
N THR A 59 -23.71 -9.51 -22.79
CA THR A 59 -23.00 -10.26 -21.76
C THR A 59 -21.62 -10.76 -22.25
N PRO A 60 -20.70 -11.11 -21.34
CA PRO A 60 -19.32 -11.53 -21.68
C PRO A 60 -19.24 -12.79 -22.57
N ASP A 61 -20.25 -13.64 -22.53
CA ASP A 61 -20.37 -14.86 -23.33
C ASP A 61 -20.82 -14.60 -24.77
N LYS A 62 -21.37 -13.41 -25.05
CA LYS A 62 -21.88 -13.02 -26.37
C LYS A 62 -20.85 -12.24 -27.19
N PRO A 63 -21.00 -12.22 -28.54
CA PRO A 63 -20.10 -11.46 -29.40
C PRO A 63 -20.14 -9.96 -29.11
N TYR A 64 -19.01 -9.30 -29.32
CA TYR A 64 -18.92 -7.84 -29.24
C TYR A 64 -19.90 -7.15 -30.20
N LYS A 65 -20.35 -5.97 -29.82
CA LYS A 65 -21.21 -5.10 -30.64
C LYS A 65 -20.54 -3.77 -30.87
N LYS A 66 -20.82 -3.14 -32.02
CA LYS A 66 -20.30 -1.79 -32.32
C LYS A 66 -20.66 -0.78 -31.23
N SER A 67 -19.67 -0.04 -30.76
CA SER A 67 -19.86 1.01 -29.74
C SER A 67 -20.92 2.04 -30.13
N ALA A 68 -21.00 2.37 -31.42
CA ALA A 68 -22.00 3.30 -31.95
C ALA A 68 -23.45 2.82 -31.71
N ARG A 69 -23.71 1.51 -31.70
CA ARG A 69 -25.03 0.96 -31.37
C ARG A 69 -25.35 1.19 -29.89
N ILE A 70 -24.42 0.88 -29.00
CA ILE A 70 -24.58 1.05 -27.56
C ILE A 70 -24.86 2.51 -27.24
N VAL A 71 -24.03 3.41 -27.76
CA VAL A 71 -24.16 4.87 -27.56
C VAL A 71 -25.50 5.38 -28.08
N GLY A 72 -25.93 4.93 -29.28
CA GLY A 72 -27.20 5.33 -29.89
C GLY A 72 -28.41 4.90 -29.03
N ASP A 73 -28.42 3.66 -28.54
CA ASP A 73 -29.52 3.15 -27.72
C ASP A 73 -29.58 3.87 -26.36
N VAL A 74 -28.42 4.06 -25.69
CA VAL A 74 -28.34 4.79 -24.42
C VAL A 74 -28.78 6.25 -24.57
N MET A 75 -28.37 6.91 -25.65
CA MET A 75 -28.73 8.29 -25.94
C MET A 75 -30.24 8.44 -26.21
N GLY A 76 -30.79 7.52 -26.99
CA GLY A 76 -32.22 7.58 -27.36
C GLY A 76 -33.17 7.24 -26.22
N LYS A 77 -32.77 6.27 -25.36
CA LYS A 77 -33.66 5.78 -24.31
C LYS A 77 -33.48 6.47 -22.97
N TYR A 78 -32.23 6.76 -22.56
CA TYR A 78 -31.94 7.13 -21.16
C TYR A 78 -31.17 8.43 -20.98
N HIS A 79 -30.21 8.76 -21.87
CA HIS A 79 -29.29 9.86 -21.64
C HIS A 79 -29.33 10.91 -22.74
N PRO A 80 -30.19 11.96 -22.63
CA PRO A 80 -30.41 12.94 -23.68
C PRO A 80 -29.28 13.98 -23.80
N HIS A 81 -28.05 13.50 -24.00
CA HIS A 81 -26.85 14.33 -24.14
C HIS A 81 -26.03 13.90 -25.35
N GLY A 82 -24.97 14.63 -25.67
CA GLY A 82 -24.11 14.33 -26.83
C GLY A 82 -23.51 12.93 -26.80
N ASP A 83 -23.50 12.28 -27.97
CA ASP A 83 -22.94 10.93 -28.17
C ASP A 83 -21.50 10.80 -27.73
N SER A 84 -20.69 11.85 -27.95
CA SER A 84 -19.27 11.86 -27.52
C SER A 84 -19.11 11.71 -26.03
N SER A 85 -19.98 12.33 -25.20
CA SER A 85 -19.92 12.22 -23.74
C SER A 85 -20.23 10.81 -23.23
N ILE A 86 -21.20 10.15 -23.89
CA ILE A 86 -21.57 8.76 -23.58
C ILE A 86 -20.44 7.81 -24.00
N TYR A 87 -19.90 8.01 -25.22
CA TYR A 87 -18.80 7.20 -25.74
C TYR A 87 -17.54 7.31 -24.88
N GLU A 88 -17.12 8.52 -24.53
CA GLU A 88 -15.95 8.74 -23.65
C GLU A 88 -16.12 8.14 -22.27
N ALA A 89 -17.33 8.19 -21.69
CA ALA A 89 -17.62 7.52 -20.43
C ALA A 89 -17.49 5.99 -20.56
N MET A 90 -17.99 5.40 -21.62
CA MET A 90 -17.85 3.98 -21.91
C MET A 90 -16.38 3.59 -22.18
N VAL A 91 -15.65 4.41 -22.91
CA VAL A 91 -14.21 4.22 -23.18
C VAL A 91 -13.42 4.15 -21.88
N ARG A 92 -13.66 5.08 -20.94
CA ARG A 92 -12.97 5.07 -19.64
C ARG A 92 -13.24 3.81 -18.84
N MET A 93 -14.46 3.28 -18.87
CA MET A 93 -14.81 2.02 -18.20
C MET A 93 -14.11 0.80 -18.80
N ALA A 94 -13.57 0.89 -20.03
CA ALA A 94 -12.83 -0.16 -20.71
C ALA A 94 -11.30 -0.04 -20.55
N GLN A 95 -10.78 1.12 -20.08
CA GLN A 95 -9.35 1.38 -19.94
C GLN A 95 -8.81 0.77 -18.65
N ASP A 96 -7.85 -0.15 -18.75
CA ASP A 96 -7.20 -0.82 -17.62
C ASP A 96 -6.23 0.09 -16.83
N PHE A 97 -5.86 1.24 -17.41
CA PHE A 97 -5.07 2.30 -16.76
C PHE A 97 -5.94 3.41 -16.14
N SER A 98 -7.28 3.39 -16.39
CA SER A 98 -8.24 4.35 -15.82
C SER A 98 -9.09 3.73 -14.72
N TYR A 99 -9.50 2.47 -14.91
CA TYR A 99 -10.29 1.69 -13.95
C TYR A 99 -9.44 0.59 -13.34
N ARG A 100 -9.44 0.48 -12.01
CA ARG A 100 -8.73 -0.60 -11.32
C ARG A 100 -9.32 -1.96 -11.68
N TYR A 101 -10.65 -2.00 -11.86
CA TYR A 101 -11.41 -3.15 -12.33
C TYR A 101 -12.34 -2.70 -13.46
N PRO A 102 -11.97 -2.88 -14.72
CA PRO A 102 -12.77 -2.46 -15.87
C PRO A 102 -14.17 -3.10 -15.89
N LEU A 103 -15.17 -2.30 -16.25
CA LEU A 103 -16.57 -2.74 -16.33
C LEU A 103 -17.01 -3.02 -17.78
N VAL A 104 -16.30 -2.48 -18.76
CA VAL A 104 -16.54 -2.70 -20.18
C VAL A 104 -15.36 -3.47 -20.77
N ASP A 105 -15.65 -4.52 -21.52
CA ASP A 105 -14.69 -5.27 -22.31
C ASP A 105 -14.69 -4.71 -23.73
N GLY A 106 -13.63 -4.01 -24.10
CA GLY A 106 -13.48 -3.28 -25.35
C GLY A 106 -12.60 -4.00 -26.35
N GLN A 107 -13.02 -4.02 -27.62
CA GLN A 107 -12.22 -4.52 -28.75
C GLN A 107 -11.91 -3.38 -29.73
N GLY A 108 -10.63 -3.17 -30.01
CA GLY A 108 -10.12 -2.09 -30.84
C GLY A 108 -9.26 -1.11 -30.06
N ASN A 109 -9.08 0.11 -30.58
CA ASN A 109 -8.31 1.15 -29.90
C ASN A 109 -9.22 1.98 -28.97
N PHE A 110 -9.03 1.79 -27.67
CA PHE A 110 -9.70 2.54 -26.58
C PHE A 110 -8.80 3.61 -25.95
N GLY A 111 -7.77 4.07 -26.65
CA GLY A 111 -6.82 5.06 -26.15
C GLY A 111 -5.61 4.45 -25.46
N SER A 112 -4.69 5.29 -25.02
CA SER A 112 -3.44 4.88 -24.37
C SER A 112 -3.06 5.82 -23.21
N MET A 113 -2.08 5.41 -22.41
CA MET A 113 -1.48 6.25 -21.36
C MET A 113 -0.70 7.45 -21.93
N ASP A 114 -0.43 7.48 -23.24
CA ASP A 114 0.18 8.61 -23.93
C ASP A 114 -0.82 9.74 -24.20
N GLY A 115 -2.09 9.51 -23.89
CA GLY A 115 -3.16 10.47 -24.09
C GLY A 115 -3.77 10.42 -25.48
N ASP A 116 -3.48 9.36 -26.23
CA ASP A 116 -4.20 9.11 -27.48
C ASP A 116 -5.68 8.86 -27.18
N GLY A 117 -6.53 9.48 -27.96
CA GLY A 117 -7.96 9.25 -27.88
C GLY A 117 -8.37 7.88 -28.42
N ALA A 118 -9.52 7.40 -28.01
CA ALA A 118 -10.11 6.20 -28.59
C ALA A 118 -10.42 6.42 -30.09
N ALA A 119 -10.39 5.34 -30.86
CA ALA A 119 -10.87 5.37 -32.24
C ALA A 119 -12.38 5.71 -32.27
N ALA A 120 -12.86 6.27 -33.37
CA ALA A 120 -14.27 6.62 -33.50
C ALA A 120 -15.18 5.38 -33.26
N MET A 121 -16.33 5.59 -32.59
CA MET A 121 -17.24 4.55 -32.09
C MET A 121 -17.75 3.57 -33.18
N ARG A 122 -17.65 3.93 -34.47
CA ARG A 122 -17.97 3.05 -35.57
C ARG A 122 -16.93 1.94 -35.81
N TYR A 123 -15.71 2.12 -35.28
CA TYR A 123 -14.63 1.13 -35.41
C TYR A 123 -14.49 0.24 -34.19
N THR A 124 -14.71 0.78 -32.99
CA THR A 124 -14.60 0.04 -31.73
C THR A 124 -15.85 -0.82 -31.47
N GLU A 125 -15.65 -1.89 -30.71
CA GLU A 125 -16.71 -2.79 -30.27
C GLU A 125 -16.61 -2.99 -28.77
N ALA A 126 -17.71 -3.26 -28.09
CA ALA A 126 -17.77 -3.42 -26.67
C ALA A 126 -18.84 -4.42 -26.21
N ARG A 127 -18.67 -4.91 -24.99
CA ARG A 127 -19.61 -5.72 -24.21
C ARG A 127 -19.32 -5.54 -22.72
N MET A 128 -20.13 -6.09 -21.83
CA MET A 128 -19.84 -6.08 -20.39
C MET A 128 -18.70 -7.02 -20.04
N THR A 129 -17.97 -6.71 -18.96
CA THR A 129 -17.08 -7.67 -18.30
C THR A 129 -17.87 -8.60 -17.38
N LYS A 130 -17.25 -9.73 -16.95
CA LYS A 130 -17.88 -10.60 -15.94
C LYS A 130 -18.17 -9.88 -14.64
N LEU A 131 -17.31 -8.94 -14.23
CA LEU A 131 -17.50 -8.15 -13.03
C LEU A 131 -18.69 -7.17 -13.15
N ALA A 132 -18.91 -6.60 -14.34
CA ALA A 132 -20.04 -5.69 -14.56
C ALA A 132 -21.38 -6.39 -14.37
N LEU A 133 -21.49 -7.68 -14.65
CA LEU A 133 -22.71 -8.46 -14.38
C LEU A 133 -23.06 -8.48 -12.88
N GLU A 134 -22.04 -8.49 -12.00
CA GLU A 134 -22.27 -8.48 -10.55
C GLU A 134 -22.83 -7.13 -10.04
N LEU A 135 -22.69 -6.04 -10.79
CA LEU A 135 -23.38 -4.77 -10.50
C LEU A 135 -24.88 -4.83 -10.81
N LEU A 136 -25.27 -5.64 -11.79
CA LEU A 136 -26.63 -5.73 -12.36
C LEU A 136 -27.36 -6.99 -11.88
N ARG A 137 -26.69 -7.90 -11.21
CA ARG A 137 -27.25 -9.17 -10.77
C ARG A 137 -28.51 -8.94 -9.93
N ASP A 138 -29.53 -9.73 -10.22
CA ASP A 138 -30.84 -9.67 -9.56
C ASP A 138 -31.62 -8.34 -9.76
N ILE A 139 -31.28 -7.53 -10.78
CA ILE A 139 -31.96 -6.26 -11.07
C ILE A 139 -33.45 -6.46 -11.37
N ASN A 140 -33.83 -7.61 -11.92
CA ASN A 140 -35.21 -7.98 -12.28
C ASN A 140 -36.02 -8.54 -11.10
N LYS A 141 -35.41 -8.63 -9.91
CA LYS A 141 -36.07 -9.21 -8.70
C LYS A 141 -36.54 -8.13 -7.72
N ASP A 142 -37.03 -7.01 -8.19
CA ASP A 142 -37.51 -5.87 -7.38
C ASP A 142 -36.48 -5.34 -6.37
N THR A 143 -35.18 -5.60 -6.58
CA THR A 143 -34.11 -5.27 -5.65
C THR A 143 -33.84 -3.78 -5.51
N ILE A 144 -34.21 -3.02 -6.53
CA ILE A 144 -34.00 -1.57 -6.60
C ILE A 144 -35.24 -0.89 -7.18
N ASP A 145 -35.31 0.45 -7.06
CA ASP A 145 -36.40 1.24 -7.60
C ASP A 145 -36.09 1.72 -9.01
N PHE A 146 -37.10 1.63 -9.88
CA PHE A 146 -37.05 2.17 -11.23
C PHE A 146 -37.81 3.52 -11.28
N ILE A 147 -37.25 4.47 -12.00
CA ILE A 147 -37.80 5.79 -12.24
C ILE A 147 -38.05 5.98 -13.73
N ASP A 148 -38.96 6.86 -14.07
CA ASP A 148 -39.21 7.21 -15.46
C ASP A 148 -37.99 7.91 -16.05
N ASN A 149 -37.69 7.63 -17.32
CA ASN A 149 -36.65 8.34 -18.07
C ASN A 149 -37.04 9.78 -18.37
N TYR A 150 -36.20 10.49 -19.09
CA TYR A 150 -36.40 11.93 -19.41
C TYR A 150 -37.69 12.28 -20.17
N ASP A 151 -38.30 11.36 -20.92
CA ASP A 151 -39.51 11.53 -21.70
C ASP A 151 -40.72 10.72 -21.19
N GLY A 152 -40.53 9.92 -20.14
CA GLY A 152 -41.56 9.10 -19.52
C GLY A 152 -41.96 7.84 -20.31
N ASN A 153 -41.24 7.49 -21.40
CA ASN A 153 -41.57 6.34 -22.23
C ASN A 153 -40.85 5.06 -21.79
N GLU A 154 -39.72 5.17 -21.12
CA GLU A 154 -38.92 4.05 -20.62
C GLU A 154 -38.66 4.23 -19.13
N ARG A 155 -38.27 3.16 -18.47
CA ARG A 155 -37.86 3.21 -17.05
C ARG A 155 -36.39 2.91 -16.91
N GLU A 156 -35.73 3.61 -16.00
CA GLU A 156 -34.31 3.41 -15.70
C GLU A 156 -34.09 3.13 -14.20
N PRO A 157 -33.06 2.36 -13.81
CA PRO A 157 -32.78 2.10 -12.42
C PRO A 157 -32.28 3.34 -11.72
N SER A 158 -32.82 3.63 -10.53
CA SER A 158 -32.34 4.75 -9.70
C SER A 158 -30.95 4.51 -9.18
N VAL A 159 -30.58 3.25 -8.93
CA VAL A 159 -29.30 2.72 -8.46
C VAL A 159 -29.15 1.29 -8.93
N LEU A 160 -27.96 0.74 -9.04
CA LEU A 160 -27.77 -0.69 -9.32
C LEU A 160 -27.67 -1.52 -8.03
N PRO A 161 -28.00 -2.83 -8.08
CA PRO A 161 -27.85 -3.73 -6.93
C PRO A 161 -26.43 -3.79 -6.37
N SER A 162 -25.41 -3.74 -7.24
CA SER A 162 -23.98 -3.53 -6.92
C SER A 162 -23.41 -4.51 -5.88
N ARG A 163 -23.27 -5.80 -6.19
CA ARG A 163 -22.75 -6.83 -5.28
C ARG A 163 -21.31 -6.62 -4.76
N PHE A 164 -20.64 -5.57 -5.16
CA PHE A 164 -19.33 -5.17 -4.63
C PHE A 164 -19.26 -3.65 -4.45
N PRO A 165 -18.42 -3.14 -3.53
CA PRO A 165 -18.36 -1.72 -3.17
C PRO A 165 -17.64 -0.89 -4.24
N ASN A 166 -18.28 -0.73 -5.40
CA ASN A 166 -17.70 -0.11 -6.60
C ASN A 166 -17.20 1.33 -6.38
N LEU A 167 -17.84 2.10 -5.48
CA LEU A 167 -17.40 3.46 -5.17
C LEU A 167 -15.93 3.51 -4.72
N LEU A 168 -15.51 2.60 -3.84
CA LEU A 168 -14.14 2.53 -3.35
C LEU A 168 -13.25 1.71 -4.29
N VAL A 169 -13.75 0.63 -4.84
CA VAL A 169 -12.97 -0.30 -5.69
C VAL A 169 -12.48 0.38 -6.97
N ASN A 170 -13.35 1.11 -7.68
CA ASN A 170 -12.97 1.84 -8.89
C ASN A 170 -12.75 3.35 -8.67
N GLY A 171 -13.18 3.86 -7.52
CA GLY A 171 -13.13 5.29 -7.26
C GLY A 171 -14.10 6.09 -8.14
N ALA A 172 -14.08 7.39 -7.98
CA ALA A 172 -14.86 8.32 -8.81
C ALA A 172 -14.21 9.71 -8.83
N SER A 173 -14.28 10.39 -9.97
CA SER A 173 -13.86 11.80 -10.06
C SER A 173 -14.94 12.60 -10.78
N GLY A 174 -15.22 13.84 -10.36
CA GLY A 174 -16.22 14.69 -10.98
C GLY A 174 -16.16 16.12 -10.50
N ILE A 175 -16.52 17.04 -11.40
CA ILE A 175 -16.57 18.48 -11.13
C ILE A 175 -18.01 18.91 -11.25
N ALA A 176 -18.61 19.35 -10.13
CA ALA A 176 -19.93 19.90 -10.04
C ALA A 176 -19.91 21.41 -9.81
N VAL A 177 -21.08 22.04 -9.69
CA VAL A 177 -21.15 23.45 -9.34
C VAL A 177 -20.84 23.63 -7.85
N GLY A 178 -19.79 24.38 -7.55
CA GLY A 178 -19.37 24.69 -6.17
C GLY A 178 -18.70 23.54 -5.40
N MET A 179 -18.57 22.36 -6.00
CA MET A 179 -17.91 21.21 -5.37
C MET A 179 -17.32 20.25 -6.41
N ALA A 180 -16.36 19.44 -5.98
CA ALA A 180 -15.79 18.38 -6.80
C ALA A 180 -15.63 17.13 -5.96
N THR A 181 -15.67 15.96 -6.59
CA THR A 181 -15.34 14.69 -5.97
C THR A 181 -14.09 14.09 -6.63
N ASN A 182 -13.24 13.47 -5.82
CA ASN A 182 -12.07 12.74 -6.29
C ASN A 182 -11.76 11.60 -5.31
N ILE A 183 -12.37 10.45 -5.55
CA ILE A 183 -12.27 9.26 -4.71
C ILE A 183 -11.29 8.30 -5.38
N PRO A 184 -10.19 7.92 -4.72
CA PRO A 184 -9.21 7.01 -5.29
C PRO A 184 -9.73 5.58 -5.39
N PRO A 185 -9.24 4.78 -6.34
CA PRO A 185 -9.53 3.35 -6.40
C PRO A 185 -8.77 2.58 -5.32
N HIS A 186 -9.30 1.37 -4.97
CA HIS A 186 -8.75 0.50 -3.93
C HIS A 186 -8.74 -0.97 -4.38
N ASN A 187 -8.00 -1.78 -3.67
CA ASN A 187 -7.98 -3.22 -3.88
C ASN A 187 -9.31 -3.86 -3.46
N MET A 188 -9.85 -4.76 -4.30
CA MET A 188 -11.13 -5.43 -4.08
C MET A 188 -11.14 -6.24 -2.78
N ARG A 189 -10.08 -7.04 -2.53
CA ARG A 189 -9.97 -7.87 -1.33
C ARG A 189 -9.98 -7.03 -0.08
N GLU A 190 -9.17 -5.98 -0.04
CA GLU A 190 -9.06 -5.08 1.10
C GLU A 190 -10.38 -4.38 1.42
N VAL A 191 -11.08 -3.86 0.39
CA VAL A 191 -12.37 -3.17 0.62
C VAL A 191 -13.43 -4.14 1.09
N ILE A 192 -13.51 -5.35 0.53
CA ILE A 192 -14.46 -6.37 1.00
C ILE A 192 -14.13 -6.78 2.43
N ASP A 193 -12.85 -6.99 2.77
CA ASP A 193 -12.46 -7.30 4.16
C ASP A 193 -12.88 -6.19 5.11
N GLY A 194 -12.69 -4.93 4.76
CA GLY A 194 -13.18 -3.81 5.55
C GLY A 194 -14.72 -3.78 5.70
N VAL A 195 -15.49 -4.17 4.67
CA VAL A 195 -16.96 -4.32 4.79
C VAL A 195 -17.31 -5.47 5.73
N LEU A 196 -16.61 -6.60 5.63
CA LEU A 196 -16.82 -7.77 6.50
C LEU A 196 -16.50 -7.42 7.96
N SER A 197 -15.38 -6.76 8.23
CA SER A 197 -14.99 -6.28 9.56
C SER A 197 -16.04 -5.32 10.14
N LEU A 198 -16.53 -4.36 9.34
CA LEU A 198 -17.60 -3.46 9.74
C LEU A 198 -18.91 -4.20 10.04
N SER A 199 -19.23 -5.25 9.26
CA SER A 199 -20.45 -6.05 9.45
C SER A 199 -20.43 -6.86 10.76
N HIS A 200 -19.25 -7.27 11.24
CA HIS A 200 -19.06 -7.96 12.51
C HIS A 200 -19.01 -7.00 13.70
N ASN A 201 -18.39 -5.83 13.49
CA ASN A 201 -18.25 -4.80 14.53
C ASN A 201 -18.69 -3.43 14.00
N PRO A 202 -19.95 -3.02 14.20
CA PRO A 202 -20.45 -1.71 13.76
C PRO A 202 -19.72 -0.51 14.41
N ASP A 203 -19.08 -0.71 15.56
CA ASP A 203 -18.35 0.32 16.29
C ASP A 203 -16.88 0.40 15.91
N ILE A 204 -16.40 -0.43 14.97
CA ILE A 204 -15.01 -0.44 14.48
C ILE A 204 -14.51 0.97 14.15
N THR A 205 -13.32 1.29 14.59
CA THR A 205 -12.68 2.59 14.32
C THR A 205 -12.08 2.64 12.92
N ILE A 206 -11.81 3.85 12.42
CA ILE A 206 -11.16 4.01 11.11
C ILE A 206 -9.73 3.46 11.15
N SER A 207 -9.04 3.56 12.28
CA SER A 207 -7.69 3.01 12.44
C SER A 207 -7.67 1.48 12.32
N GLU A 208 -8.64 0.79 12.90
CA GLU A 208 -8.81 -0.67 12.74
C GLU A 208 -9.19 -1.05 11.29
N LEU A 209 -10.08 -0.28 10.65
CA LEU A 209 -10.40 -0.47 9.23
C LEU A 209 -9.19 -0.28 8.31
N MET A 210 -8.18 0.49 8.72
CA MET A 210 -6.94 0.67 7.98
C MET A 210 -5.98 -0.53 8.09
N GLU A 211 -6.24 -1.49 8.96
CA GLU A 211 -5.54 -2.79 8.96
C GLU A 211 -5.97 -3.62 7.75
N ASP A 212 -7.27 -3.60 7.42
CA ASP A 212 -7.82 -4.25 6.23
C ASP A 212 -7.55 -3.42 4.97
N ILE A 213 -7.90 -2.11 4.98
CA ILE A 213 -7.79 -1.20 3.83
C ILE A 213 -6.56 -0.31 4.01
N GLN A 214 -5.42 -0.78 3.59
CA GLN A 214 -4.13 -0.12 3.82
C GLN A 214 -4.01 1.25 3.12
N GLY A 215 -4.66 1.43 1.98
CA GLY A 215 -4.61 2.66 1.19
C GLY A 215 -5.16 2.51 -0.22
N PRO A 216 -5.17 3.57 -1.02
CA PRO A 216 -5.50 3.49 -2.44
C PRO A 216 -4.66 2.45 -3.19
N ASP A 217 -5.26 1.83 -4.21
CA ASP A 217 -4.61 0.88 -5.10
C ASP A 217 -4.86 1.29 -6.56
N PHE A 218 -3.88 1.95 -7.15
CA PHE A 218 -4.05 2.56 -8.47
C PHE A 218 -3.86 1.54 -9.61
N PRO A 219 -4.60 1.66 -10.72
CA PRO A 219 -4.48 0.75 -11.86
C PRO A 219 -3.10 0.78 -12.52
N THR A 220 -2.40 1.91 -12.44
CA THR A 220 -1.04 2.09 -12.99
C THR A 220 0.07 1.70 -12.01
N ALA A 221 -0.29 1.06 -10.87
CA ALA A 221 0.63 0.69 -9.80
C ALA A 221 1.37 1.91 -9.20
N GLY A 222 2.69 1.91 -9.17
CA GLY A 222 3.51 2.98 -8.58
C GLY A 222 3.62 2.88 -7.06
N LEU A 223 4.18 3.92 -6.47
CA LEU A 223 4.47 3.99 -5.04
C LEU A 223 3.63 5.10 -4.39
N ILE A 224 3.11 4.83 -3.20
CA ILE A 224 2.55 5.86 -2.31
C ILE A 224 3.57 6.15 -1.21
N LEU A 225 3.81 7.43 -0.93
CA LEU A 225 4.75 7.87 0.08
C LEU A 225 4.02 8.36 1.33
N GLY A 226 4.23 7.65 2.47
CA GLY A 226 3.64 7.96 3.76
C GLY A 226 2.17 7.53 3.91
N LYS A 227 1.74 7.31 5.15
CA LYS A 227 0.35 6.93 5.49
C LYS A 227 -0.51 8.09 6.00
N SER A 228 0.08 9.23 6.42
CA SER A 228 -0.66 10.33 7.04
C SER A 228 -1.68 10.96 6.09
N GLY A 229 -1.32 11.12 4.81
CA GLY A 229 -2.25 11.60 3.79
C GLY A 229 -3.42 10.65 3.57
N ILE A 230 -3.19 9.33 3.64
CA ILE A 230 -4.22 8.28 3.57
C ILE A 230 -5.11 8.35 4.80
N ARG A 231 -4.52 8.34 6.02
CA ARG A 231 -5.26 8.42 7.29
C ARG A 231 -6.17 9.64 7.31
N ARG A 232 -5.62 10.83 7.02
CA ARG A 232 -6.40 12.05 6.97
C ARG A 232 -7.56 11.97 5.97
N ALA A 233 -7.33 11.38 4.79
CA ALA A 233 -8.38 11.18 3.80
C ALA A 233 -9.49 10.26 4.32
N TYR A 234 -9.13 9.16 4.99
CA TYR A 234 -10.07 8.19 5.52
C TYR A 234 -10.85 8.70 6.72
N GLU A 235 -10.24 9.51 7.59
CA GLU A 235 -10.90 10.10 8.76
C GLU A 235 -11.82 11.26 8.39
N THR A 236 -11.37 12.14 7.50
CA THR A 236 -12.06 13.41 7.24
C THR A 236 -12.76 13.48 5.89
N GLY A 237 -12.58 12.48 5.02
CA GLY A 237 -13.00 12.52 3.62
C GLY A 237 -12.13 13.41 2.72
N ARG A 238 -11.07 14.07 3.28
CA ARG A 238 -10.16 14.94 2.53
C ARG A 238 -8.72 14.69 2.91
N GLY A 239 -7.85 14.52 1.90
CA GLY A 239 -6.43 14.30 2.11
C GLY A 239 -5.63 14.52 0.83
N SER A 240 -4.31 14.35 0.94
CA SER A 240 -3.40 14.41 -0.20
C SER A 240 -2.48 13.20 -0.13
N VAL A 241 -2.57 12.32 -1.10
CA VAL A 241 -1.76 11.11 -1.21
C VAL A 241 -0.65 11.38 -2.23
N ILE A 242 0.60 11.21 -1.82
CA ILE A 242 1.73 11.44 -2.72
C ILE A 242 2.04 10.15 -3.46
N MET A 243 1.94 10.22 -4.79
CA MET A 243 2.26 9.13 -5.69
C MET A 243 3.62 9.35 -6.34
N ARG A 244 4.41 8.31 -6.46
CA ARG A 244 5.72 8.31 -7.12
C ARG A 244 5.82 7.18 -8.13
N ALA A 245 6.48 7.44 -9.26
CA ALA A 245 6.83 6.43 -10.24
C ALA A 245 7.80 5.41 -9.66
N LYS A 246 7.67 4.14 -10.06
CA LYS A 246 8.67 3.12 -9.76
C LYS A 246 9.78 3.21 -10.78
N ALA A 247 10.99 3.44 -10.30
CA ALA A 247 12.17 3.59 -11.13
C ALA A 247 13.36 2.82 -10.55
N GLU A 248 14.11 2.17 -11.42
CA GLU A 248 15.31 1.40 -11.08
C GLU A 248 16.52 1.98 -11.79
N ILE A 249 17.69 1.92 -11.13
CA ILE A 249 18.95 2.31 -11.73
C ILE A 249 19.67 1.05 -12.16
N GLU A 250 19.84 0.88 -13.48
CA GLU A 250 20.54 -0.25 -14.07
C GLU A 250 21.93 0.18 -14.55
N SER A 251 22.96 -0.57 -14.18
CA SER A 251 24.31 -0.35 -14.72
C SER A 251 24.52 -1.05 -16.06
N ARG A 252 24.98 -0.32 -17.08
CA ARG A 252 25.22 -0.85 -18.44
C ARG A 252 26.64 -1.38 -18.67
N GLY A 253 27.49 -1.38 -17.66
CA GLY A 253 28.91 -1.64 -17.81
C GLY A 253 29.68 -0.43 -18.33
N GLY A 254 30.99 -0.42 -18.12
CA GLY A 254 31.82 0.72 -18.49
C GLY A 254 31.57 2.01 -17.70
N GLY A 255 30.92 1.94 -16.54
CA GLY A 255 30.62 3.07 -15.66
C GLY A 255 29.52 3.98 -16.19
N ARG A 256 28.56 3.46 -16.94
CA ARG A 256 27.36 4.19 -17.40
C ARG A 256 26.14 3.59 -16.76
N ASP A 257 25.33 4.44 -16.15
CA ASP A 257 24.04 4.04 -15.55
C ASP A 257 22.89 4.51 -16.43
N ARG A 258 21.75 3.88 -16.23
CA ARG A 258 20.49 4.32 -16.80
C ARG A 258 19.39 4.22 -15.75
N ILE A 259 18.43 5.12 -15.81
CA ILE A 259 17.21 5.09 -15.01
C ILE A 259 16.12 4.47 -15.87
N VAL A 260 15.49 3.43 -15.37
CA VAL A 260 14.38 2.74 -16.04
C VAL A 260 13.12 2.93 -15.20
N VAL A 261 12.13 3.62 -15.76
CA VAL A 261 10.82 3.83 -15.14
C VAL A 261 9.88 2.74 -15.63
N THR A 262 9.36 1.92 -14.71
CA THR A 262 8.48 0.78 -15.01
C THR A 262 7.02 1.04 -14.66
N GLU A 263 6.74 1.98 -13.75
CA GLU A 263 5.39 2.34 -13.34
C GLU A 263 5.31 3.86 -13.20
N ILE A 264 4.19 4.45 -13.59
CA ILE A 264 3.97 5.90 -13.52
C ILE A 264 2.79 6.22 -12.59
N PRO A 265 2.77 7.42 -11.96
CA PRO A 265 1.66 7.81 -11.11
C PRO A 265 0.33 7.84 -11.86
N PHE A 266 -0.73 7.50 -11.16
CA PHE A 266 -2.09 7.48 -11.70
C PHE A 266 -2.51 8.84 -12.30
N GLN A 267 -3.21 8.80 -13.44
CA GLN A 267 -3.65 9.97 -14.22
C GLN A 267 -2.53 10.82 -14.84
N VAL A 268 -1.28 10.38 -14.79
CA VAL A 268 -0.19 11.03 -15.49
C VAL A 268 -0.17 10.61 -16.96
N ASN A 269 -0.10 11.59 -17.85
CA ASN A 269 0.11 11.36 -19.27
C ASN A 269 1.60 11.08 -19.52
N LYS A 270 1.92 9.87 -20.01
CA LYS A 270 3.30 9.40 -20.19
C LYS A 270 4.07 10.22 -21.22
N ALA A 271 3.48 10.52 -22.37
CA ALA A 271 4.12 11.32 -23.42
C ALA A 271 4.45 12.73 -22.94
N ARG A 272 3.52 13.44 -22.28
CA ARG A 272 3.76 14.76 -21.70
C ARG A 272 4.80 14.76 -20.60
N MET A 273 4.87 13.67 -19.81
CA MET A 273 5.91 13.50 -18.80
C MET A 273 7.29 13.39 -19.46
N ILE A 274 7.41 12.60 -20.54
CA ILE A 274 8.65 12.46 -21.32
C ILE A 274 9.05 13.79 -21.95
N GLU A 275 8.13 14.51 -22.57
CA GLU A 275 8.35 15.86 -23.11
C GLU A 275 8.86 16.82 -22.04
N LYS A 276 8.27 16.78 -20.83
CA LYS A 276 8.69 17.61 -19.71
C LYS A 276 10.11 17.32 -19.26
N ILE A 277 10.51 16.05 -19.22
CA ILE A 277 11.90 15.65 -18.94
C ILE A 277 12.84 16.21 -20.01
N ALA A 278 12.49 16.04 -21.28
CA ALA A 278 13.28 16.56 -22.39
C ALA A 278 13.42 18.11 -22.37
N GLU A 279 12.35 18.84 -22.00
CA GLU A 279 12.42 20.29 -21.79
C GLU A 279 13.43 20.69 -20.72
N LEU A 280 13.38 20.01 -19.54
CA LEU A 280 14.28 20.30 -18.42
C LEU A 280 15.74 20.05 -18.78
N VAL A 281 16.03 19.05 -19.60
CA VAL A 281 17.37 18.76 -20.13
C VAL A 281 17.80 19.85 -21.12
N ARG A 282 16.95 20.24 -22.07
CA ARG A 282 17.20 21.29 -23.05
C ARG A 282 17.45 22.65 -22.37
N ASP A 283 16.65 22.96 -21.32
CA ASP A 283 16.76 24.19 -20.55
C ASP A 283 17.95 24.18 -19.57
N LYS A 284 18.73 23.07 -19.52
CA LYS A 284 19.86 22.85 -18.60
C LYS A 284 19.48 22.96 -17.12
N LYS A 285 18.21 22.65 -16.77
CA LYS A 285 17.75 22.57 -15.38
C LYS A 285 18.10 21.23 -14.76
N ILE A 286 18.22 20.20 -15.60
CA ILE A 286 18.75 18.88 -15.23
C ILE A 286 19.88 18.57 -16.19
N ASP A 287 21.11 18.45 -15.68
CA ASP A 287 22.30 18.03 -16.44
C ASP A 287 22.59 16.54 -16.20
N GLY A 288 23.32 15.92 -17.12
CA GLY A 288 23.77 14.52 -16.99
C GLY A 288 22.88 13.48 -17.67
N ILE A 289 21.79 13.85 -18.33
CA ILE A 289 20.99 12.95 -19.17
C ILE A 289 21.54 13.03 -20.61
N THR A 290 21.81 11.85 -21.19
CA THR A 290 22.37 11.76 -22.57
C THR A 290 21.33 11.34 -23.59
N ASP A 291 20.34 10.52 -23.19
CA ASP A 291 19.29 10.03 -24.07
C ASP A 291 18.03 9.70 -23.27
N LEU A 292 16.88 9.82 -23.93
CA LEU A 292 15.57 9.57 -23.36
C LEU A 292 14.73 8.82 -24.38
N ARG A 293 14.32 7.57 -24.04
CA ARG A 293 13.57 6.70 -24.94
C ARG A 293 12.33 6.14 -24.26
N ASP A 294 11.27 6.01 -25.00
CA ASP A 294 10.09 5.23 -24.62
C ASP A 294 10.18 3.84 -25.29
N GLU A 295 10.37 2.81 -24.47
CA GLU A 295 10.41 1.41 -24.85
C GLU A 295 9.15 0.64 -24.42
N THR A 296 8.07 1.39 -24.09
CA THR A 296 6.78 0.82 -23.67
C THR A 296 6.17 -0.06 -24.77
N SER A 297 5.73 -1.25 -24.40
CA SER A 297 5.02 -2.17 -25.29
C SER A 297 4.02 -3.03 -24.50
N LEU A 298 3.08 -3.68 -25.21
CA LEU A 298 2.16 -4.64 -24.59
C LEU A 298 2.87 -5.81 -23.88
N ARG A 299 4.10 -6.11 -24.29
CA ARG A 299 4.89 -7.21 -23.73
C ARG A 299 5.69 -6.81 -22.50
N THR A 300 6.25 -5.59 -22.51
CA THR A 300 7.14 -5.08 -21.47
C THR A 300 6.41 -4.24 -20.42
N GLY A 301 5.17 -3.86 -20.67
CA GLY A 301 4.48 -2.82 -19.89
C GLY A 301 5.13 -1.44 -20.12
N VAL A 302 4.94 -0.52 -19.20
CA VAL A 302 5.58 0.79 -19.21
C VAL A 302 7.08 0.62 -19.05
N ARG A 303 7.86 1.23 -19.94
CA ARG A 303 9.32 1.22 -19.88
C ARG A 303 9.88 2.50 -20.49
N VAL A 304 10.13 3.50 -19.65
CA VAL A 304 10.80 4.74 -20.04
C VAL A 304 12.26 4.66 -19.59
N VAL A 305 13.19 4.78 -20.53
CA VAL A 305 14.63 4.63 -20.32
C VAL A 305 15.32 5.97 -20.45
N ILE A 306 16.05 6.36 -19.41
CA ILE A 306 16.82 7.61 -19.31
C ILE A 306 18.29 7.25 -19.16
N ASP A 307 19.10 7.43 -20.20
CA ASP A 307 20.53 7.14 -20.17
C ASP A 307 21.29 8.29 -19.50
N VAL A 308 22.11 7.94 -18.53
CA VAL A 308 22.88 8.89 -17.72
C VAL A 308 24.32 8.98 -18.22
N ARG A 309 24.90 10.21 -18.20
CA ARG A 309 26.28 10.47 -18.54
C ARG A 309 27.22 9.83 -17.50
N LYS A 310 28.38 9.33 -17.94
CA LYS A 310 29.32 8.56 -17.11
C LYS A 310 29.79 9.31 -15.83
N ASP A 311 29.91 10.63 -15.91
CA ASP A 311 30.36 11.51 -14.83
C ASP A 311 29.22 12.03 -13.94
N ALA A 312 27.97 11.64 -14.21
CA ALA A 312 26.80 12.11 -13.47
C ALA A 312 26.24 11.01 -12.54
N ASN A 313 25.75 11.41 -11.39
CA ASN A 313 25.13 10.50 -10.43
C ASN A 313 23.66 10.28 -10.80
N ALA A 314 23.32 9.05 -11.19
CA ALA A 314 21.95 8.69 -11.60
C ALA A 314 20.91 8.89 -10.49
N SER A 315 21.29 8.69 -9.22
CA SER A 315 20.39 8.87 -8.09
C SER A 315 20.04 10.34 -7.84
N VAL A 316 20.99 11.25 -8.04
CA VAL A 316 20.77 12.71 -7.93
C VAL A 316 19.85 13.19 -9.07
N ILE A 317 20.07 12.66 -10.29
CA ILE A 317 19.21 12.98 -11.44
C ILE A 317 17.79 12.49 -11.19
N LEU A 318 17.62 11.25 -10.73
CA LEU A 318 16.31 10.68 -10.40
C LEU A 318 15.57 11.52 -9.36
N ASN A 319 16.27 11.98 -8.33
CA ASN A 319 15.68 12.84 -7.30
C ASN A 319 15.23 14.21 -7.86
N ASN A 320 16.02 14.80 -8.75
CA ASN A 320 15.63 16.02 -9.45
C ASN A 320 14.43 15.79 -10.38
N LEU A 321 14.35 14.64 -11.02
CA LEU A 321 13.21 14.26 -11.85
C LEU A 321 11.92 14.13 -11.00
N TYR A 322 11.99 13.53 -9.81
CA TYR A 322 10.84 13.47 -8.87
C TYR A 322 10.38 14.86 -8.44
N LYS A 323 11.29 15.81 -8.24
CA LYS A 323 10.94 17.18 -7.82
C LYS A 323 10.33 18.04 -8.93
N GLN A 324 10.77 17.86 -10.17
CA GLN A 324 10.52 18.80 -11.27
C GLN A 324 9.59 18.25 -12.35
N THR A 325 9.20 16.97 -12.25
CA THR A 325 8.37 16.29 -13.26
C THR A 325 7.22 15.54 -12.64
N PRO A 326 6.21 15.12 -13.42
CA PRO A 326 5.12 14.28 -12.93
C PRO A 326 5.51 12.85 -12.53
N LEU A 327 6.80 12.49 -12.50
CA LEU A 327 7.25 11.23 -11.89
C LEU A 327 6.93 11.15 -10.39
N GLN A 328 6.68 12.28 -9.75
CA GLN A 328 6.05 12.38 -8.46
C GLN A 328 4.95 13.43 -8.49
N THR A 329 3.75 13.06 -8.03
CA THR A 329 2.59 13.96 -7.99
C THR A 329 1.72 13.64 -6.80
N SER A 330 0.80 14.54 -6.45
CA SER A 330 -0.14 14.32 -5.36
C SER A 330 -1.54 14.05 -5.90
N PHE A 331 -2.22 13.06 -5.32
CA PHE A 331 -3.64 12.81 -5.53
C PHE A 331 -4.43 13.49 -4.41
N GLY A 332 -5.17 14.56 -4.77
CA GLY A 332 -6.04 15.25 -3.82
C GLY A 332 -7.33 14.47 -3.58
N VAL A 333 -7.43 13.79 -2.46
CA VAL A 333 -8.64 13.04 -2.09
C VAL A 333 -9.74 13.99 -1.62
N ASN A 334 -10.93 13.83 -2.17
CA ASN A 334 -12.15 14.53 -1.74
C ASN A 334 -13.35 13.59 -1.94
N MET A 335 -13.78 12.94 -0.86
CA MET A 335 -14.78 11.87 -0.89
C MET A 335 -16.20 12.45 -0.79
N ILE A 336 -16.66 13.15 -1.85
CA ILE A 336 -18.04 13.64 -1.94
C ILE A 336 -18.84 12.66 -2.77
N ALA A 337 -19.96 12.18 -2.21
CA ALA A 337 -20.91 11.30 -2.88
C ALA A 337 -22.35 11.71 -2.56
N LEU A 338 -23.31 11.19 -3.33
CA LEU A 338 -24.73 11.38 -3.07
C LEU A 338 -25.19 10.34 -2.03
N VAL A 339 -25.64 10.83 -0.89
CA VAL A 339 -26.30 10.05 0.14
C VAL A 339 -27.78 10.48 0.17
N ASN A 340 -28.69 9.57 -0.17
CA ASN A 340 -30.12 9.86 -0.30
C ASN A 340 -30.39 11.09 -1.19
N GLY A 341 -29.71 11.17 -2.35
CA GLY A 341 -29.85 12.26 -3.31
C GLY A 341 -29.23 13.60 -2.89
N ARG A 342 -28.48 13.65 -1.77
CA ARG A 342 -27.82 14.87 -1.28
C ARG A 342 -26.31 14.72 -1.28
N PRO A 343 -25.56 15.71 -1.77
CA PRO A 343 -24.10 15.65 -1.73
C PRO A 343 -23.59 15.74 -0.28
N GLN A 344 -22.76 14.81 0.11
CA GLN A 344 -22.14 14.77 1.43
C GLN A 344 -20.66 14.44 1.31
N LEU A 345 -19.85 15.06 2.15
CA LEU A 345 -18.46 14.64 2.38
C LEU A 345 -18.53 13.46 3.33
N ILE A 346 -18.04 12.31 2.88
CA ILE A 346 -18.06 11.06 3.65
C ILE A 346 -16.64 10.61 3.99
N ASN A 347 -16.47 9.93 5.10
CA ASN A 347 -15.24 9.24 5.49
C ASN A 347 -15.28 7.76 5.05
N LEU A 348 -14.17 7.03 5.28
CA LEU A 348 -14.08 5.62 4.89
C LEU A 348 -15.19 4.77 5.53
N LYS A 349 -15.38 4.88 6.84
CA LYS A 349 -16.41 4.10 7.56
C LYS A 349 -17.82 4.40 7.03
N GLN A 350 -18.13 5.66 6.77
CA GLN A 350 -19.42 6.05 6.20
C GLN A 350 -19.64 5.48 4.79
N ALA A 351 -18.60 5.46 3.94
CA ALA A 351 -18.70 4.86 2.61
C ALA A 351 -19.03 3.36 2.69
N LEU A 352 -18.32 2.61 3.55
CA LEU A 352 -18.58 1.18 3.79
C LEU A 352 -19.95 0.94 4.42
N TYR A 353 -20.36 1.78 5.37
CA TYR A 353 -21.66 1.67 6.04
C TYR A 353 -22.83 1.83 5.08
N HIS A 354 -22.83 2.88 4.23
CA HIS A 354 -23.90 3.09 3.27
C HIS A 354 -23.94 1.99 2.21
N TYR A 355 -22.79 1.45 1.82
CA TYR A 355 -22.75 0.28 0.95
C TYR A 355 -23.34 -0.97 1.63
N LEU A 356 -22.95 -1.27 2.86
CA LEU A 356 -23.47 -2.41 3.61
C LEU A 356 -25.00 -2.32 3.80
N GLU A 357 -25.52 -1.15 4.18
CA GLU A 357 -26.95 -0.94 4.31
C GLU A 357 -27.70 -1.12 2.96
N HIS A 358 -27.09 -0.69 1.86
CA HIS A 358 -27.63 -0.94 0.53
C HIS A 358 -27.68 -2.45 0.21
N GLN A 359 -26.61 -3.21 0.52
CA GLN A 359 -26.61 -4.66 0.31
C GLN A 359 -27.66 -5.38 1.18
N LYS A 360 -27.82 -4.98 2.42
CA LYS A 360 -28.90 -5.50 3.28
C LYS A 360 -30.28 -5.29 2.64
N GLU A 361 -30.53 -4.10 2.10
CA GLU A 361 -31.79 -3.79 1.42
C GLU A 361 -31.97 -4.60 0.14
N VAL A 362 -30.93 -4.71 -0.70
CA VAL A 362 -30.96 -5.52 -1.92
C VAL A 362 -31.27 -6.98 -1.63
N VAL A 363 -30.55 -7.58 -0.66
CA VAL A 363 -30.74 -8.98 -0.28
C VAL A 363 -32.14 -9.20 0.33
N ARG A 364 -32.62 -8.27 1.17
CA ARG A 364 -33.97 -8.33 1.73
C ARG A 364 -35.02 -8.34 0.63
N ARG A 365 -34.99 -7.36 -0.28
CA ARG A 365 -35.98 -7.22 -1.38
C ARG A 365 -35.92 -8.41 -2.34
N ARG A 366 -34.73 -8.91 -2.66
CA ARG A 366 -34.57 -10.14 -3.44
C ARG A 366 -35.19 -11.34 -2.74
N THR A 367 -34.94 -11.50 -1.45
CA THR A 367 -35.49 -12.60 -0.65
C THR A 367 -37.01 -12.51 -0.57
N GLU A 368 -37.57 -11.30 -0.42
CA GLU A 368 -39.03 -11.06 -0.46
C GLU A 368 -39.62 -11.39 -1.84
N TYR A 369 -38.93 -11.03 -2.92
CA TYR A 369 -39.35 -11.35 -4.28
C TYR A 369 -39.36 -12.89 -4.48
N ASN A 370 -38.24 -13.55 -4.14
CA ASN A 370 -38.15 -15.00 -4.26
C ASN A 370 -39.19 -15.71 -3.39
N LEU A 371 -39.45 -15.24 -2.17
CA LEU A 371 -40.46 -15.77 -1.28
C LEU A 371 -41.86 -15.63 -1.89
N ARG A 372 -42.19 -14.46 -2.45
CA ARG A 372 -43.46 -14.21 -3.12
C ARG A 372 -43.66 -15.19 -4.30
N LYS A 373 -42.65 -15.31 -5.17
CA LYS A 373 -42.69 -16.25 -6.31
C LYS A 373 -42.75 -17.71 -5.85
N ALA A 374 -41.97 -18.09 -4.85
CA ALA A 374 -42.00 -19.43 -4.28
C ALA A 374 -43.38 -19.77 -3.70
N LYS A 375 -44.00 -18.84 -2.96
CA LYS A 375 -45.37 -19.02 -2.42
C LYS A 375 -46.41 -19.10 -3.55
N ASP A 376 -46.30 -18.28 -4.58
CA ASP A 376 -47.18 -18.35 -5.74
C ASP A 376 -47.08 -19.70 -6.45
N ARG A 377 -45.85 -20.21 -6.60
CA ARG A 377 -45.63 -21.53 -7.21
C ARG A 377 -46.13 -22.68 -6.32
N ALA A 378 -45.82 -22.63 -5.03
CA ALA A 378 -46.31 -23.63 -4.05
C ALA A 378 -47.84 -23.69 -4.02
N HIS A 379 -48.50 -22.53 -4.11
CA HIS A 379 -49.96 -22.43 -4.18
C HIS A 379 -50.52 -23.17 -5.41
N ILE A 380 -49.87 -22.99 -6.59
CA ILE A 380 -50.29 -23.73 -7.80
C ILE A 380 -50.07 -25.25 -7.64
N LEU A 381 -48.89 -25.66 -7.14
CA LEU A 381 -48.56 -27.07 -6.93
C LEU A 381 -49.52 -27.75 -5.92
N GLU A 382 -49.93 -27.03 -4.88
CA GLU A 382 -50.92 -27.50 -3.94
C GLU A 382 -52.23 -27.82 -4.64
N GLY A 383 -52.70 -26.94 -5.52
CA GLY A 383 -53.88 -27.19 -6.36
C GLY A 383 -53.72 -28.42 -7.29
N LEU A 384 -52.52 -28.54 -7.91
CA LEU A 384 -52.20 -29.69 -8.75
C LEU A 384 -52.16 -31.03 -7.96
N ARG A 385 -51.66 -31.02 -6.71
CA ARG A 385 -51.69 -32.18 -5.83
C ARG A 385 -53.12 -32.61 -5.56
N ILE A 386 -54.00 -31.68 -5.15
CA ILE A 386 -55.42 -31.97 -4.96
C ILE A 386 -56.03 -32.52 -6.24
N ALA A 387 -55.66 -32.01 -7.40
CA ALA A 387 -56.17 -32.52 -8.68
C ALA A 387 -55.69 -33.93 -8.99
N LEU A 388 -54.42 -34.26 -8.69
CA LEU A 388 -53.91 -35.62 -8.90
C LEU A 388 -54.52 -36.65 -7.96
N ASP A 389 -54.86 -36.23 -6.75
CA ASP A 389 -55.52 -37.10 -5.77
C ASP A 389 -57.01 -37.38 -6.14
N HIS A 390 -57.65 -36.48 -6.91
CA HIS A 390 -59.05 -36.57 -7.33
C HIS A 390 -59.20 -36.58 -8.85
N ILE A 391 -58.23 -37.16 -9.58
CA ILE A 391 -58.09 -37.01 -11.02
C ILE A 391 -59.35 -37.48 -11.81
N ASP A 392 -59.96 -38.61 -11.41
CA ASP A 392 -61.12 -39.14 -12.11
C ASP A 392 -62.34 -38.22 -12.01
N GLU A 393 -62.50 -37.61 -10.85
CA GLU A 393 -63.63 -36.69 -10.58
C GLU A 393 -63.37 -35.38 -11.35
N ILE A 394 -62.17 -34.86 -11.35
CA ILE A 394 -61.79 -33.66 -12.09
C ILE A 394 -61.99 -33.84 -13.62
N ILE A 395 -61.54 -34.96 -14.18
CA ILE A 395 -61.75 -35.25 -15.59
C ILE A 395 -63.24 -35.31 -15.91
N THR A 396 -64.03 -35.82 -15.03
CA THR A 396 -65.50 -35.87 -15.21
C THR A 396 -66.10 -34.49 -15.24
N ILE A 397 -65.75 -33.66 -14.26
CA ILE A 397 -66.18 -32.23 -14.17
C ILE A 397 -65.80 -31.45 -15.45
N ILE A 398 -64.56 -31.62 -15.90
CA ILE A 398 -64.12 -30.88 -17.10
C ILE A 398 -64.85 -31.35 -18.33
N ARG A 399 -65.13 -32.63 -18.50
CA ARG A 399 -65.88 -33.19 -19.65
C ARG A 399 -67.34 -32.82 -19.68
N GLU A 400 -67.97 -32.71 -18.54
CA GLU A 400 -69.37 -32.36 -18.41
C GLU A 400 -69.63 -30.84 -18.47
N SER A 401 -68.61 -30.00 -18.36
CA SER A 401 -68.73 -28.58 -18.44
C SER A 401 -68.88 -28.10 -19.86
N GLU A 402 -69.79 -27.18 -20.15
CA GLU A 402 -70.04 -26.63 -21.49
C GLU A 402 -69.00 -25.57 -21.88
N THR A 403 -68.40 -24.93 -20.91
CA THR A 403 -67.36 -23.91 -21.10
C THR A 403 -66.26 -23.97 -20.03
N ASP A 404 -65.06 -23.45 -20.33
CA ASP A 404 -63.95 -23.39 -19.37
C ASP A 404 -64.29 -22.63 -18.10
N LYS A 405 -65.14 -21.60 -18.19
CA LYS A 405 -65.63 -20.81 -17.05
C LYS A 405 -66.51 -21.66 -16.12
N VAL A 406 -67.41 -22.50 -16.66
CA VAL A 406 -68.25 -23.42 -15.88
C VAL A 406 -67.39 -24.51 -15.23
N ALA A 407 -66.41 -25.05 -15.94
CA ALA A 407 -65.45 -25.97 -15.41
C ALA A 407 -64.68 -25.36 -14.23
N MET A 408 -64.21 -24.14 -14.39
CA MET A 408 -63.46 -23.41 -13.36
C MET A 408 -64.28 -23.16 -12.10
N GLU A 409 -65.50 -22.65 -12.23
CA GLU A 409 -66.43 -22.42 -11.12
C GLU A 409 -66.78 -23.73 -10.40
N SER A 410 -66.91 -24.84 -11.14
CA SER A 410 -67.22 -26.15 -10.60
C SER A 410 -66.02 -26.74 -9.79
N LEU A 411 -64.78 -26.57 -10.31
CA LEU A 411 -63.56 -26.97 -9.63
C LEU A 411 -63.37 -26.18 -8.35
N GLN A 412 -63.55 -24.85 -8.42
CA GLN A 412 -63.42 -23.98 -7.25
C GLN A 412 -64.41 -24.35 -6.14
N SER A 413 -65.68 -24.53 -6.49
CA SER A 413 -66.75 -24.84 -5.52
C SER A 413 -66.60 -26.25 -4.91
N ARG A 414 -66.09 -27.21 -5.68
CA ARG A 414 -66.01 -28.64 -5.27
C ARG A 414 -64.82 -28.94 -4.40
N PHE A 415 -63.66 -28.36 -4.77
CA PHE A 415 -62.33 -28.63 -4.12
C PHE A 415 -61.84 -27.46 -3.31
N ALA A 416 -62.61 -26.39 -3.17
CA ALA A 416 -62.22 -25.13 -2.51
C ALA A 416 -60.89 -24.50 -3.09
N LEU A 417 -60.71 -24.62 -4.42
CA LEU A 417 -59.53 -24.13 -5.13
C LEU A 417 -59.64 -22.64 -5.40
N SER A 418 -58.53 -21.95 -5.44
CA SER A 418 -58.48 -20.58 -5.95
C SER A 418 -58.62 -20.55 -7.49
N GLU A 419 -58.96 -19.38 -8.05
CA GLU A 419 -59.07 -19.18 -9.48
C GLU A 419 -57.80 -19.59 -10.21
N ARG A 420 -56.62 -19.17 -9.67
CA ARG A 420 -55.28 -19.53 -10.20
C ARG A 420 -55.03 -21.03 -10.18
N GLN A 421 -55.39 -21.73 -9.10
CA GLN A 421 -55.24 -23.18 -9.02
C GLN A 421 -56.16 -23.89 -10.01
N ALA A 422 -57.44 -23.47 -10.12
CA ALA A 422 -58.38 -24.05 -11.07
C ALA A 422 -57.97 -23.84 -12.52
N GLN A 423 -57.44 -22.66 -12.85
CA GLN A 423 -56.87 -22.37 -14.18
C GLN A 423 -55.68 -23.28 -14.48
N ALA A 424 -54.72 -23.41 -13.54
CA ALA A 424 -53.56 -24.29 -13.73
C ALA A 424 -53.95 -25.79 -13.91
N ILE A 425 -55.04 -26.23 -13.30
CA ILE A 425 -55.59 -27.57 -13.51
C ILE A 425 -56.18 -27.70 -14.93
N LEU A 426 -56.93 -26.69 -15.43
CA LEU A 426 -57.47 -26.69 -16.77
C LEU A 426 -56.37 -26.67 -17.87
N ASP A 427 -55.31 -25.96 -17.62
CA ASP A 427 -54.17 -25.84 -18.52
C ASP A 427 -53.21 -27.08 -18.45
N MET A 428 -53.46 -27.99 -17.51
CA MET A 428 -52.59 -29.17 -17.33
C MET A 428 -52.63 -30.16 -18.50
N ARG A 429 -51.46 -30.42 -19.02
CA ARG A 429 -51.28 -31.41 -20.14
C ARG A 429 -51.50 -32.83 -19.65
N LEU A 430 -52.17 -33.65 -20.44
CA LEU A 430 -52.44 -35.09 -20.14
C LEU A 430 -51.16 -35.88 -19.78
N ARG A 431 -49.99 -35.48 -20.27
CA ARG A 431 -48.70 -36.10 -19.90
C ARG A 431 -48.38 -36.01 -18.43
N ARG A 432 -48.80 -34.94 -17.73
CA ARG A 432 -48.53 -34.70 -16.30
C ARG A 432 -49.39 -35.63 -15.38
N LEU A 433 -50.29 -36.42 -15.92
CA LEU A 433 -51.13 -37.42 -15.20
C LEU A 433 -50.41 -38.74 -14.94
N THR A 434 -49.17 -38.93 -15.41
CA THR A 434 -48.40 -40.17 -15.18
C THR A 434 -47.87 -40.24 -13.76
N GLY A 435 -47.68 -41.46 -13.24
CA GLY A 435 -47.19 -41.65 -11.87
C GLY A 435 -45.83 -41.04 -11.60
N LEU A 436 -44.91 -41.03 -12.58
CA LEU A 436 -43.60 -40.40 -12.53
C LEU A 436 -43.70 -38.87 -12.41
N GLU A 437 -44.67 -38.23 -13.03
CA GLU A 437 -44.87 -36.80 -12.95
C GLU A 437 -45.53 -36.39 -11.60
N ARG A 438 -46.37 -37.28 -11.05
CA ARG A 438 -46.91 -37.10 -9.69
C ARG A 438 -45.80 -37.02 -8.66
N ASP A 439 -44.83 -37.97 -8.69
CA ASP A 439 -43.74 -38.02 -7.75
C ASP A 439 -42.86 -36.76 -7.87
N LYS A 440 -42.68 -36.24 -9.11
CA LYS A 440 -41.96 -34.99 -9.31
C LYS A 440 -42.67 -33.76 -8.73
N ILE A 441 -43.99 -33.67 -8.92
CA ILE A 441 -44.77 -32.55 -8.36
C ILE A 441 -44.73 -32.59 -6.83
N GLU A 442 -44.79 -33.80 -6.25
CA GLU A 442 -44.68 -33.96 -4.79
C GLU A 442 -43.29 -33.54 -4.27
N GLN A 443 -42.23 -33.93 -4.99
CA GLN A 443 -40.89 -33.56 -4.65
C GLN A 443 -40.66 -32.05 -4.80
N GLU A 444 -41.05 -31.46 -5.94
CA GLU A 444 -40.96 -30.01 -6.20
C GLU A 444 -41.70 -29.21 -5.10
N TYR A 445 -42.89 -29.66 -4.70
CA TYR A 445 -43.65 -29.02 -3.62
C TYR A 445 -42.91 -29.06 -2.27
N ASN A 446 -42.35 -30.23 -1.89
CA ASN A 446 -41.63 -30.38 -0.64
C ASN A 446 -40.36 -29.56 -0.60
N ASP A 447 -39.60 -29.55 -1.70
CA ASP A 447 -38.40 -28.74 -1.86
C ASP A 447 -38.71 -27.23 -1.79
N LEU A 448 -39.83 -26.83 -2.41
CA LEU A 448 -40.28 -25.45 -2.38
C LEU A 448 -40.78 -25.01 -1.00
N ILE A 449 -41.44 -25.87 -0.24
CA ILE A 449 -41.83 -25.58 1.15
C ILE A 449 -40.59 -25.42 2.06
N ALA A 450 -39.58 -26.29 1.89
CA ALA A 450 -38.31 -26.14 2.60
C ALA A 450 -37.62 -24.82 2.26
N TYR A 451 -37.59 -24.45 0.98
CA TYR A 451 -37.04 -23.18 0.50
C TYR A 451 -37.83 -21.97 1.04
N ILE A 452 -39.15 -22.01 1.05
CA ILE A 452 -39.99 -20.96 1.65
C ILE A 452 -39.64 -20.77 3.13
N ALA A 453 -39.49 -21.87 3.89
CA ALA A 453 -39.11 -21.79 5.29
C ALA A 453 -37.71 -21.18 5.50
N GLU A 454 -36.76 -21.49 4.62
CA GLU A 454 -35.42 -20.85 4.60
C GLU A 454 -35.52 -19.35 4.37
N LEU A 455 -36.23 -18.92 3.31
CA LEU A 455 -36.41 -17.50 2.98
C LEU A 455 -37.13 -16.73 4.11
N GLU A 456 -38.14 -17.32 4.73
CA GLU A 456 -38.83 -16.74 5.89
C GLU A 456 -37.90 -16.62 7.10
N ALA A 457 -37.00 -17.59 7.31
CA ALA A 457 -36.03 -17.55 8.38
C ALA A 457 -34.97 -16.45 8.17
N ILE A 458 -34.55 -16.20 6.92
CA ILE A 458 -33.64 -15.11 6.57
C ILE A 458 -34.32 -13.75 6.81
N LEU A 459 -35.58 -13.59 6.42
CA LEU A 459 -36.31 -12.34 6.60
C LEU A 459 -36.66 -12.03 8.06
N ALA A 460 -36.82 -13.08 8.90
CA ALA A 460 -37.13 -12.94 10.31
C ALA A 460 -35.91 -12.58 11.19
N ASP A 461 -34.69 -12.82 10.71
CA ASP A 461 -33.46 -12.69 11.47
C ASP A 461 -32.44 -11.83 10.71
N GLU A 462 -32.17 -10.64 11.24
CA GLU A 462 -31.21 -9.69 10.61
C GLU A 462 -29.78 -10.24 10.56
N GLU A 463 -29.39 -11.10 11.53
CA GLU A 463 -28.05 -11.71 11.52
C GLU A 463 -27.91 -12.73 10.38
N LYS A 464 -28.93 -13.53 10.10
CA LYS A 464 -28.93 -14.44 8.95
C LYS A 464 -28.87 -13.70 7.61
N LEU A 465 -29.57 -12.56 7.52
CA LEU A 465 -29.50 -11.70 6.35
C LEU A 465 -28.09 -11.13 6.18
N LEU A 466 -27.43 -10.69 7.26
CA LEU A 466 -26.05 -10.24 7.23
C LEU A 466 -25.07 -11.38 6.89
N GLU A 467 -25.31 -12.59 7.38
CA GLU A 467 -24.50 -13.76 7.05
C GLU A 467 -24.53 -14.03 5.54
N LEU A 468 -25.71 -14.00 4.93
CA LEU A 468 -25.85 -14.13 3.47
C LEU A 468 -25.11 -13.01 2.70
N VAL A 469 -25.18 -11.77 3.18
CA VAL A 469 -24.39 -10.66 2.60
C VAL A 469 -22.89 -10.93 2.70
N ARG A 470 -22.39 -11.45 3.83
CA ARG A 470 -20.98 -11.80 4.02
C ARG A 470 -20.53 -12.93 3.10
N GLU A 471 -21.33 -13.97 2.94
CA GLU A 471 -21.06 -15.07 2.02
C GLU A 471 -20.94 -14.58 0.57
N GLU A 472 -21.90 -13.78 0.12
CA GLU A 472 -21.89 -13.23 -1.24
C GLU A 472 -20.71 -12.29 -1.50
N LEU A 473 -20.32 -11.49 -0.51
CA LEU A 473 -19.12 -10.65 -0.61
C LEU A 473 -17.83 -11.48 -0.64
N THR A 474 -17.80 -12.57 0.12
CA THR A 474 -16.66 -13.50 0.13
C THR A 474 -16.51 -14.19 -1.22
N GLU A 475 -17.61 -14.64 -1.83
CA GLU A 475 -17.63 -15.18 -3.20
C GLU A 475 -17.02 -14.20 -4.22
N ILE A 476 -17.45 -12.93 -4.15
CA ILE A 476 -16.91 -11.88 -5.04
C ILE A 476 -15.42 -11.65 -4.78
N LYS A 477 -14.98 -11.62 -3.51
CA LYS A 477 -13.58 -11.48 -3.13
C LYS A 477 -12.71 -12.59 -3.72
N GLU A 478 -13.17 -13.83 -3.64
CA GLU A 478 -12.44 -14.99 -4.16
C GLU A 478 -12.39 -15.02 -5.68
N LYS A 479 -13.51 -14.72 -6.33
CA LYS A 479 -13.67 -14.81 -7.77
C LYS A 479 -12.98 -13.66 -8.54
N PHE A 480 -12.97 -12.45 -8.00
CA PHE A 480 -12.49 -11.24 -8.69
C PHE A 480 -11.34 -10.51 -7.98
N GLY A 481 -11.02 -10.89 -6.75
CA GLY A 481 -9.95 -10.26 -5.99
C GLY A 481 -8.58 -10.63 -6.55
N ASP A 482 -7.72 -9.63 -6.70
CA ASP A 482 -6.33 -9.76 -7.10
C ASP A 482 -5.40 -9.13 -6.06
N ASP A 483 -4.10 -9.24 -6.27
CA ASP A 483 -3.11 -8.67 -5.37
C ASP A 483 -3.01 -7.15 -5.58
N ARG A 484 -2.60 -6.44 -4.50
CA ARG A 484 -2.33 -5.01 -4.54
C ARG A 484 -1.26 -4.69 -5.59
N ARG A 485 -1.50 -3.67 -6.39
CA ARG A 485 -0.56 -3.18 -7.42
C ARG A 485 0.33 -2.06 -6.88
N THR A 486 -0.26 -1.11 -6.14
CA THR A 486 0.44 0.06 -5.62
C THR A 486 1.14 -0.26 -4.31
N GLU A 487 2.45 -0.09 -4.25
CA GLU A 487 3.25 -0.26 -3.04
C GLU A 487 3.14 0.97 -2.13
N ILE A 488 2.94 0.76 -0.83
CA ILE A 488 2.92 1.84 0.16
C ILE A 488 4.25 1.85 0.90
N GLN A 489 5.04 2.90 0.68
CA GLN A 489 6.33 3.08 1.36
C GLN A 489 6.14 3.95 2.61
N LEU A 490 6.49 3.37 3.76
CA LEU A 490 6.57 4.08 5.02
C LEU A 490 7.82 4.96 5.01
N GLY A 491 7.66 6.27 5.20
CA GLY A 491 8.80 7.19 5.32
C GLY A 491 9.01 8.12 4.14
N GLY A 492 9.24 9.38 4.44
CA GLY A 492 9.74 10.42 3.52
C GLY A 492 8.99 11.74 3.46
N ILE A 493 7.79 11.91 3.97
CA ILE A 493 7.07 13.19 3.85
C ILE A 493 6.34 13.63 5.12
N ASP A 494 5.87 12.74 5.98
CA ASP A 494 5.02 13.09 7.11
C ASP A 494 5.55 12.51 8.42
N GLN A 495 6.17 13.37 9.23
CA GLN A 495 6.98 12.99 10.40
C GLN A 495 6.22 12.97 11.74
N LEU A 496 4.93 13.24 11.81
CA LEU A 496 4.29 13.49 13.12
C LEU A 496 3.10 12.57 13.47
N GLU A 497 2.59 11.78 12.52
CA GLU A 497 1.37 10.98 12.76
C GLU A 497 1.53 9.46 12.54
N ASP A 498 2.62 9.01 11.91
CA ASP A 498 2.88 7.58 11.67
C ASP A 498 3.65 6.90 12.82
N GLU A 499 4.25 7.68 13.71
CA GLU A 499 5.15 7.19 14.77
C GLU A 499 4.42 6.30 15.80
N ASP A 500 3.16 6.64 16.12
CA ASP A 500 2.34 5.90 17.10
C ASP A 500 1.92 4.49 16.61
N LEU A 501 2.05 4.22 15.31
CA LEU A 501 1.68 2.94 14.69
C LEU A 501 2.88 2.02 14.42
N ILE A 502 4.09 2.51 14.63
CA ILE A 502 5.31 1.76 14.37
C ILE A 502 5.83 1.21 15.69
N PRO A 503 6.03 -0.10 15.82
CA PRO A 503 6.58 -0.66 17.05
C PRO A 503 7.99 -0.10 17.32
N GLU A 504 8.26 0.21 18.59
CA GLU A 504 9.57 0.63 19.02
C GLU A 504 10.49 -0.62 19.11
N GLU A 505 11.41 -0.75 18.17
CA GLU A 505 12.33 -1.87 18.06
C GLU A 505 13.78 -1.39 17.94
N GLN A 506 14.71 -2.17 18.45
CA GLN A 506 16.13 -1.91 18.22
C GLN A 506 16.52 -2.34 16.80
N ILE A 507 17.09 -1.42 16.07
CA ILE A 507 17.47 -1.59 14.66
C ILE A 507 18.95 -1.32 14.45
N VAL A 508 19.52 -1.97 13.45
CA VAL A 508 20.86 -1.72 12.94
C VAL A 508 20.73 -1.05 11.57
N ILE A 509 21.19 0.19 11.47
CA ILE A 509 21.25 0.91 10.21
C ILE A 509 22.64 0.75 9.62
N THR A 510 22.72 0.29 8.40
CA THR A 510 23.97 0.06 7.66
C THR A 510 24.06 1.00 6.48
N LEU A 511 25.18 1.70 6.34
CA LEU A 511 25.50 2.58 5.22
C LEU A 511 26.77 2.11 4.52
N SER A 512 26.72 1.95 3.20
CA SER A 512 27.89 1.63 2.39
C SER A 512 28.68 2.89 1.98
N HIS A 513 29.92 2.70 1.49
CA HIS A 513 30.78 3.78 0.96
C HIS A 513 30.13 4.50 -0.23
N ASN A 514 29.41 3.78 -1.07
CA ASN A 514 28.69 4.33 -2.21
C ASN A 514 27.29 4.84 -1.86
N ASN A 515 27.04 5.12 -0.55
CA ASN A 515 25.79 5.69 -0.05
C ASN A 515 24.55 4.82 -0.25
N TYR A 516 24.67 3.47 -0.15
CA TYR A 516 23.53 2.58 -0.01
C TYR A 516 23.16 2.40 1.46
N ILE A 517 21.89 2.56 1.81
CA ILE A 517 21.39 2.49 3.18
C ILE A 517 20.30 1.44 3.31
N LYS A 518 20.27 0.78 4.46
CA LYS A 518 19.19 -0.11 4.90
C LYS A 518 19.15 -0.22 6.41
N ARG A 519 18.02 -0.70 6.96
CA ARG A 519 17.89 -1.12 8.34
C ARG A 519 17.54 -2.60 8.46
N LEU A 520 17.88 -3.17 9.60
CA LEU A 520 17.54 -4.54 10.00
C LEU A 520 17.25 -4.54 11.50
N PRO A 521 16.35 -5.42 12.01
CA PRO A 521 16.24 -5.66 13.43
C PRO A 521 17.59 -6.12 14.02
N ALA A 522 17.96 -5.64 15.19
CA ALA A 522 19.24 -5.96 15.84
C ALA A 522 19.37 -7.47 16.10
N SER A 523 18.27 -8.15 16.37
CA SER A 523 18.16 -9.60 16.57
C SER A 523 18.62 -10.46 15.37
N THR A 524 18.74 -9.86 14.19
CA THR A 524 19.19 -10.55 12.96
C THR A 524 20.65 -11.01 13.04
N TYR A 525 21.46 -10.39 13.92
CA TYR A 525 22.90 -10.67 14.08
C TYR A 525 23.14 -11.45 15.37
N ARG A 526 23.42 -12.75 15.26
CA ARG A 526 23.76 -13.62 16.42
C ARG A 526 25.16 -13.38 16.90
N ALA A 527 25.37 -13.42 18.21
CA ALA A 527 26.70 -13.34 18.83
C ALA A 527 27.61 -14.52 18.42
N GLN A 528 28.90 -14.26 18.17
CA GLN A 528 29.91 -15.25 17.78
C GLN A 528 31.16 -15.07 18.61
N ASN A 529 31.90 -16.19 18.91
CA ASN A 529 33.17 -16.14 19.60
C ASN A 529 34.27 -15.49 18.75
N ARG A 530 35.26 -14.88 19.38
CA ARG A 530 36.39 -14.25 18.71
C ARG A 530 37.10 -15.21 17.74
N GLY A 531 37.51 -14.72 16.58
CA GLY A 531 38.21 -15.51 15.55
C GLY A 531 37.25 -16.29 14.63
N GLY A 532 35.93 -16.09 14.72
CA GLY A 532 34.94 -16.63 13.79
C GLY A 532 35.09 -16.05 12.37
N ARG A 533 34.40 -16.66 11.39
CA ARG A 533 34.40 -16.19 9.99
C ARG A 533 33.42 -15.06 9.70
N GLY A 534 32.50 -14.76 10.64
CA GLY A 534 31.47 -13.78 10.46
C GLY A 534 30.32 -14.24 9.54
N VAL A 535 29.31 -13.41 9.40
CA VAL A 535 28.19 -13.59 8.47
C VAL A 535 28.11 -12.44 7.51
N GLN A 536 27.67 -12.70 6.28
CA GLN A 536 27.50 -11.64 5.29
C GLN A 536 26.31 -10.77 5.68
N GLY A 537 26.57 -9.52 6.01
CA GLY A 537 25.57 -8.55 6.47
C GLY A 537 24.98 -7.69 5.35
N MET A 538 25.67 -7.60 4.24
CA MET A 538 25.25 -6.81 3.06
C MET A 538 25.97 -7.34 1.81
N ASN A 539 25.23 -7.46 0.69
CA ASN A 539 25.86 -7.64 -0.62
C ASN A 539 26.29 -6.27 -1.11
N THR A 540 27.58 -6.09 -1.35
CA THR A 540 28.13 -4.87 -1.91
C THR A 540 28.45 -5.06 -3.39
N LEU A 541 28.54 -3.97 -4.15
CA LEU A 541 29.08 -3.96 -5.51
C LEU A 541 30.60 -4.21 -5.45
N ASP A 542 31.24 -4.57 -6.57
CA ASP A 542 32.65 -4.97 -6.61
C ASP A 542 33.61 -3.92 -6.00
N ASP A 543 33.24 -2.61 -6.05
CA ASP A 543 34.02 -1.51 -5.49
C ASP A 543 33.35 -0.82 -4.26
N ASP A 544 32.36 -1.44 -3.59
CA ASP A 544 31.64 -0.87 -2.47
C ASP A 544 31.88 -1.69 -1.17
N PHE A 545 31.80 -1.02 -0.01
CA PHE A 545 31.96 -1.64 1.30
C PHE A 545 31.11 -0.92 2.36
N VAL A 546 30.79 -1.59 3.44
CA VAL A 546 30.07 -0.99 4.57
C VAL A 546 30.98 0.03 5.25
N SER A 547 30.60 1.31 5.19
CA SER A 547 31.37 2.40 5.79
C SER A 547 30.93 2.72 7.21
N GLN A 548 29.64 2.61 7.53
CA GLN A 548 29.09 2.93 8.85
C GLN A 548 27.97 1.99 9.24
N LEU A 549 27.86 1.79 10.55
CA LEU A 549 26.83 1.01 11.19
C LEU A 549 26.41 1.72 12.48
N VAL A 550 25.11 1.91 12.69
CA VAL A 550 24.52 2.57 13.87
C VAL A 550 23.40 1.71 14.39
N THR A 551 23.42 1.42 15.69
CA THR A 551 22.32 0.78 16.41
C THR A 551 21.48 1.83 17.09
N THR A 552 20.16 1.79 16.94
CA THR A 552 19.24 2.78 17.48
C THR A 552 17.81 2.22 17.52
N SER A 553 16.88 2.94 18.17
CA SER A 553 15.45 2.64 18.10
C SER A 553 14.85 3.09 16.76
N THR A 554 13.77 2.42 16.33
CA THR A 554 12.93 2.88 15.21
C THR A 554 12.46 4.33 15.40
N HIS A 555 12.21 4.76 16.63
CA HIS A 555 11.68 6.10 16.97
C HIS A 555 12.76 7.18 17.15
N ASP A 556 14.03 6.84 17.22
CA ASP A 556 15.09 7.81 17.36
C ASP A 556 15.32 8.65 16.11
N HIS A 557 15.79 9.87 16.28
CA HIS A 557 16.25 10.71 15.18
C HIS A 557 17.65 10.28 14.74
N VAL A 558 17.83 10.06 13.45
CA VAL A 558 19.13 9.79 12.85
C VAL A 558 19.59 11.02 12.09
N LEU A 559 20.72 11.60 12.56
CA LEU A 559 21.38 12.74 11.93
C LEU A 559 22.50 12.25 11.00
N PHE A 560 22.44 12.65 9.76
CA PHE A 560 23.42 12.33 8.71
C PHE A 560 24.29 13.54 8.44
N PHE A 561 25.55 13.47 8.77
CA PHE A 561 26.54 14.53 8.54
C PHE A 561 27.36 14.21 7.29
N THR A 562 27.52 15.18 6.41
CA THR A 562 28.26 15.02 5.16
C THR A 562 29.69 15.52 5.24
N ASN A 563 30.55 15.01 4.34
CA ASN A 563 31.92 15.49 4.16
C ASN A 563 31.97 17.01 3.88
N LYS A 564 30.91 17.59 3.27
CA LYS A 564 30.78 19.04 3.02
C LYS A 564 30.26 19.83 4.25
N GLY A 565 30.07 19.16 5.39
CA GLY A 565 29.66 19.78 6.64
C GLY A 565 28.17 20.18 6.70
N ARG A 566 27.32 19.52 5.96
CA ARG A 566 25.86 19.61 6.08
C ARG A 566 25.33 18.51 6.98
N VAL A 567 24.11 18.69 7.46
CA VAL A 567 23.38 17.72 8.26
C VAL A 567 21.97 17.54 7.71
N TYR A 568 21.52 16.29 7.63
CA TYR A 568 20.18 15.86 7.30
C TYR A 568 19.59 15.04 8.47
N LYS A 569 18.28 14.94 8.55
CA LYS A 569 17.57 14.27 9.64
C LYS A 569 16.51 13.33 9.09
N LEU A 570 16.47 12.11 9.63
CA LEU A 570 15.40 11.11 9.45
C LEU A 570 15.05 10.47 10.79
N LYS A 571 13.89 9.84 10.88
CA LYS A 571 13.57 8.88 11.93
C LYS A 571 14.14 7.50 11.59
N GLY A 572 14.43 6.66 12.59
CA GLY A 572 14.94 5.31 12.37
C GLY A 572 14.04 4.47 11.47
N TYR A 573 12.72 4.55 11.66
CA TYR A 573 11.73 3.85 10.84
C TYR A 573 11.66 4.34 9.39
N GLU A 574 12.08 5.56 9.09
CA GLU A 574 12.11 6.10 7.71
C GLU A 574 13.21 5.46 6.86
N VAL A 575 14.19 4.81 7.47
CA VAL A 575 15.19 4.02 6.76
C VAL A 575 14.56 2.70 6.34
N PRO A 576 14.57 2.32 5.05
CA PRO A 576 13.92 1.11 4.58
C PRO A 576 14.45 -0.17 5.20
N GLU A 577 13.53 -1.04 5.61
CA GLU A 577 13.84 -2.38 6.05
C GLU A 577 14.01 -3.31 4.84
N LEU A 578 15.10 -4.02 4.77
CA LEU A 578 15.43 -4.89 3.64
C LEU A 578 16.07 -6.17 4.15
N SER A 579 16.13 -7.18 3.30
CA SER A 579 16.76 -8.45 3.68
C SER A 579 18.25 -8.28 4.01
N ARG A 580 18.78 -9.16 4.86
CA ARG A 580 20.19 -9.15 5.27
C ARG A 580 21.16 -9.11 4.09
N GLN A 581 20.89 -9.86 3.02
CA GLN A 581 21.75 -9.97 1.86
C GLN A 581 21.55 -8.85 0.82
N SER A 582 20.54 -7.99 0.95
CA SER A 582 20.31 -6.91 -0.01
C SER A 582 21.42 -5.86 0.06
N LYS A 583 21.68 -5.19 -1.07
CA LYS A 583 22.64 -4.07 -1.17
C LYS A 583 22.13 -2.75 -0.55
N GLY A 584 20.89 -2.70 -0.06
CA GLY A 584 20.28 -1.45 0.37
C GLY A 584 19.71 -0.63 -0.79
N ILE A 585 19.19 0.55 -0.47
CA ILE A 585 18.78 1.56 -1.45
C ILE A 585 19.72 2.77 -1.42
N PRO A 586 19.89 3.50 -2.52
CA PRO A 586 20.66 4.74 -2.52
C PRO A 586 20.07 5.74 -1.51
N ILE A 587 20.89 6.29 -0.64
CA ILE A 587 20.46 7.23 0.41
C ILE A 587 19.81 8.50 -0.16
N VAL A 588 20.13 8.88 -1.40
CA VAL A 588 19.49 10.00 -2.12
C VAL A 588 17.99 9.77 -2.38
N ASN A 589 17.50 8.52 -2.29
CA ASN A 589 16.08 8.23 -2.34
C ASN A 589 15.37 8.59 -1.03
N VAL A 590 16.12 8.77 0.05
CA VAL A 590 15.62 9.04 1.40
C VAL A 590 15.89 10.47 1.83
N ILE A 591 17.07 11.02 1.50
CA ILE A 591 17.51 12.41 1.79
C ILE A 591 18.02 13.11 0.53
N GLU A 592 17.89 14.44 0.51
CA GLU A 592 18.26 15.28 -0.64
C GLU A 592 19.74 15.69 -0.58
N LEU A 593 20.65 14.79 -0.99
CA LEU A 593 22.08 15.11 -1.09
C LEU A 593 22.38 15.96 -2.31
N ASP A 594 23.29 16.91 -2.17
CA ASP A 594 23.88 17.65 -3.28
C ASP A 594 24.93 16.80 -4.02
N GLN A 595 25.30 17.24 -5.22
CA GLN A 595 26.35 16.57 -6.02
C GLN A 595 27.66 16.52 -5.24
N ASP A 596 28.33 15.37 -5.24
CA ASP A 596 29.60 15.10 -4.54
C ASP A 596 29.51 15.18 -2.98
N GLU A 597 28.33 15.07 -2.40
CA GLU A 597 28.17 14.85 -0.95
C GLU A 597 28.20 13.36 -0.60
N VAL A 598 29.01 13.05 0.40
CA VAL A 598 29.11 11.68 0.98
C VAL A 598 28.84 11.79 2.47
N ILE A 599 28.13 10.83 3.03
CA ILE A 599 27.88 10.79 4.47
C ILE A 599 29.16 10.40 5.21
N SER A 600 29.61 11.31 6.08
CA SER A 600 30.81 11.08 6.93
C SER A 600 30.45 10.44 8.25
N THR A 601 29.30 10.79 8.84
CA THR A 601 28.88 10.28 10.16
C THR A 601 27.37 10.18 10.27
N MET A 602 26.88 9.10 10.82
CA MET A 602 25.51 8.95 11.32
C MET A 602 25.48 8.99 12.84
N ILE A 603 24.53 9.71 13.42
CA ILE A 603 24.33 9.76 14.88
C ILE A 603 22.84 9.55 15.16
N ALA A 604 22.54 8.65 16.07
CA ALA A 604 21.21 8.52 16.62
C ALA A 604 21.03 9.47 17.81
N VAL A 605 19.90 10.15 17.89
CA VAL A 605 19.55 11.10 18.94
C VAL A 605 18.09 10.89 19.34
N LYS A 606 17.85 10.68 20.62
CA LYS A 606 16.49 10.44 21.13
C LYS A 606 15.67 11.74 21.18
N ASP A 607 16.24 12.81 21.69
CA ASP A 607 15.59 14.13 21.83
C ASP A 607 16.49 15.23 21.27
N LEU A 608 15.98 16.00 20.31
CA LEU A 608 16.69 17.11 19.66
C LEU A 608 16.49 18.47 20.37
N ASP A 609 15.53 18.56 21.27
CA ASP A 609 15.21 19.81 21.98
C ASP A 609 15.98 19.98 23.30
N SER A 610 16.85 19.03 23.64
CA SER A 610 17.73 19.11 24.81
C SER A 610 18.62 20.36 24.73
N GLU A 611 18.59 21.17 25.77
CA GLU A 611 19.45 22.35 25.93
C GLU A 611 20.80 22.03 26.61
N GLU A 612 20.90 20.87 27.26
CA GLU A 612 22.06 20.41 27.99
C GLU A 612 23.04 19.61 27.13
N ASP A 613 22.58 19.10 26.00
CA ASP A 613 23.38 18.26 25.11
C ASP A 613 24.11 19.07 24.02
N PHE A 614 25.27 18.56 23.63
CA PHE A 614 26.12 19.17 22.62
C PHE A 614 26.52 18.15 21.55
N LEU A 615 26.74 18.67 20.34
CA LEU A 615 27.40 17.94 19.25
C LEU A 615 28.85 18.41 19.16
N VAL A 616 29.77 17.46 19.26
CA VAL A 616 31.21 17.68 19.09
C VAL A 616 31.65 17.14 17.74
N PHE A 617 32.26 18.00 16.95
CA PHE A 617 32.71 17.73 15.58
C PHE A 617 34.23 17.68 15.53
N VAL A 618 34.80 16.76 14.79
CA VAL A 618 36.23 16.70 14.50
C VAL A 618 36.48 16.56 13.00
N THR A 619 37.43 17.35 12.53
CA THR A 619 37.85 17.32 11.12
C THR A 619 39.12 16.51 10.90
N LYS A 620 39.37 16.10 9.67
CA LYS A 620 40.54 15.34 9.23
C LYS A 620 41.89 16.01 9.59
N LYS A 621 41.93 17.33 9.55
CA LYS A 621 43.09 18.15 9.91
C LYS A 621 43.20 18.46 11.40
N GLY A 622 42.33 17.84 12.24
CA GLY A 622 42.41 17.91 13.69
C GLY A 622 41.82 19.18 14.31
N LEU A 623 40.88 19.85 13.62
CA LEU A 623 40.05 20.90 14.22
C LEU A 623 38.90 20.26 15.00
N ILE A 624 38.51 20.88 16.10
CA ILE A 624 37.39 20.48 16.95
C ILE A 624 36.41 21.63 17.13
N LYS A 625 35.13 21.31 17.23
CA LYS A 625 34.06 22.25 17.46
C LYS A 625 33.01 21.63 18.34
N ARG A 626 32.43 22.42 19.30
CA ARG A 626 31.27 22.04 20.10
C ARG A 626 30.10 22.98 19.81
N SER A 627 28.91 22.46 19.61
CA SER A 627 27.68 23.24 19.38
C SER A 627 26.51 22.63 20.14
N ALA A 628 25.63 23.43 20.73
CA ALA A 628 24.45 22.94 21.43
C ALA A 628 23.54 22.16 20.42
N LEU A 629 22.97 21.05 20.88
CA LEU A 629 22.10 20.16 20.09
C LEU A 629 20.84 20.89 19.61
N SER A 630 20.28 21.79 20.43
CA SER A 630 19.11 22.61 20.08
C SER A 630 19.27 23.46 18.81
N ASN A 631 20.51 23.75 18.37
CA ASN A 631 20.77 24.40 17.10
C ASN A 631 20.37 23.54 15.87
N PHE A 632 20.10 22.24 16.07
CA PHE A 632 19.83 21.23 15.04
C PHE A 632 18.39 20.68 15.11
N ASN A 633 17.51 21.19 15.98
CA ASN A 633 16.12 20.73 16.10
C ASN A 633 15.30 20.93 14.82
N ARG A 634 15.52 22.03 14.09
CA ARG A 634 14.85 22.33 12.80
C ARG A 634 15.82 22.15 11.62
N ILE A 635 15.76 20.99 10.98
CA ILE A 635 16.52 20.68 9.77
C ILE A 635 15.52 20.51 8.62
N ASN A 636 15.67 21.30 7.56
CA ASN A 636 14.84 21.18 6.36
C ASN A 636 15.34 20.00 5.51
N ARG A 637 14.50 19.50 4.59
CA ARG A 637 14.84 18.39 3.70
C ARG A 637 16.12 18.59 2.88
N ASN A 638 16.38 19.81 2.44
CA ASN A 638 17.61 20.17 1.72
C ASN A 638 18.83 20.28 2.64
N GLY A 639 18.73 19.78 3.87
CA GLY A 639 19.80 19.83 4.84
C GLY A 639 20.11 21.21 5.40
N LYS A 640 21.01 21.25 6.38
CA LYS A 640 21.44 22.47 7.08
C LYS A 640 22.95 22.46 7.23
N ILE A 641 23.63 23.62 7.06
CA ILE A 641 25.07 23.69 7.29
C ILE A 641 25.34 23.44 8.79
N ALA A 642 26.14 22.42 9.08
CA ALA A 642 26.53 22.02 10.44
C ALA A 642 27.90 22.59 10.85
N ILE A 643 28.84 22.66 9.91
CA ILE A 643 30.17 23.23 10.12
C ILE A 643 30.67 23.88 8.82
N LYS A 644 31.43 24.97 8.92
CA LYS A 644 32.09 25.59 7.78
C LYS A 644 33.60 25.30 7.87
N PHE A 645 34.16 24.73 6.82
CA PHE A 645 35.57 24.37 6.79
C PHE A 645 36.47 25.55 6.51
N ARG A 646 37.74 25.44 6.92
CA ARG A 646 38.88 26.27 6.47
C ARG A 646 39.72 25.39 5.59
N ASP A 647 40.08 25.90 4.42
CA ASP A 647 40.86 25.16 3.44
C ASP A 647 40.20 23.79 3.04
N ASP A 648 40.92 22.95 2.33
CA ASP A 648 40.43 21.61 1.91
C ASP A 648 40.41 20.63 3.10
N ASP A 649 39.55 20.85 4.11
CA ASP A 649 39.35 19.98 5.26
C ASP A 649 38.03 19.24 5.14
N GLU A 650 37.91 18.07 5.81
CA GLU A 650 36.74 17.21 5.76
C GLU A 650 36.28 16.87 7.18
N LEU A 651 34.97 16.67 7.33
CA LEU A 651 34.40 16.17 8.59
C LEU A 651 34.67 14.67 8.70
N ILE A 652 35.23 14.23 9.83
CA ILE A 652 35.53 12.79 10.08
C ILE A 652 34.49 12.21 11.00
N ALA A 653 34.20 12.86 12.13
CA ALA A 653 33.31 12.29 13.12
C ALA A 653 32.55 13.38 13.90
N VAL A 654 31.36 12.99 14.34
CA VAL A 654 30.55 13.80 15.27
C VAL A 654 30.12 12.88 16.43
N ARG A 655 30.05 13.44 17.65
CA ARG A 655 29.54 12.73 18.84
C ARG A 655 28.60 13.62 19.64
N LEU A 656 27.64 12.98 20.27
CA LEU A 656 26.74 13.61 21.23
C LEU A 656 27.40 13.59 22.61
N THR A 657 27.30 14.69 23.36
CA THR A 657 27.87 14.87 24.69
C THR A 657 26.94 15.70 25.57
N ASP A 658 27.09 15.60 26.91
CA ASP A 658 26.33 16.32 27.93
C ASP A 658 27.06 17.60 28.43
N GLY A 659 28.21 17.93 27.89
CA GLY A 659 29.00 19.11 28.28
C GLY A 659 30.10 18.86 29.29
N GLU A 660 30.14 17.68 29.95
CA GLU A 660 31.11 17.33 31.00
C GLU A 660 32.09 16.20 30.64
N LYS A 661 31.94 15.60 29.47
CA LYS A 661 32.71 14.44 29.00
C LYS A 661 34.20 14.76 28.71
N HIS A 662 35.00 13.72 28.71
CA HIS A 662 36.34 13.76 28.14
C HIS A 662 36.32 13.47 26.65
N ILE A 663 37.01 14.28 25.89
CA ILE A 663 37.17 14.11 24.44
C ILE A 663 38.40 13.30 24.12
N LEU A 664 38.22 12.29 23.27
CA LEU A 664 39.28 11.39 22.76
C LEU A 664 39.40 11.60 21.25
N ILE A 665 40.55 12.03 20.76
CA ILE A 665 40.82 12.13 19.32
C ILE A 665 41.95 11.21 18.97
N GLY A 666 41.72 10.30 18.02
CA GLY A 666 42.63 9.33 17.55
C GLY A 666 43.12 9.54 16.12
N THR A 667 44.36 9.16 15.83
CA THR A 667 44.97 9.32 14.51
C THR A 667 45.39 7.99 13.89
N ALA A 668 45.48 7.95 12.54
CA ALA A 668 45.86 6.75 11.78
C ALA A 668 47.22 6.18 12.18
N GLN A 669 48.16 7.03 12.62
CA GLN A 669 49.49 6.64 13.11
C GLN A 669 49.48 6.30 14.62
N ALA A 670 48.36 5.97 15.19
CA ALA A 670 48.15 5.53 16.56
C ALA A 670 48.58 6.58 17.62
N SER A 671 48.29 7.84 17.41
CA SER A 671 48.33 8.87 18.43
C SER A 671 46.93 9.14 18.97
N LEU A 672 46.77 9.29 20.30
CA LEU A 672 45.51 9.63 20.95
C LEU A 672 45.72 10.77 21.93
N ILE A 673 44.86 11.77 21.89
CA ILE A 673 44.83 12.86 22.87
C ILE A 673 43.52 12.79 23.68
N ARG A 674 43.62 12.99 25.03
CA ARG A 674 42.48 13.10 25.93
C ARG A 674 42.50 14.48 26.59
N PHE A 675 41.36 15.19 26.59
CA PHE A 675 41.18 16.48 27.22
C PHE A 675 39.72 16.68 27.62
N LYS A 676 39.44 17.69 28.51
CA LYS A 676 38.07 17.99 28.95
C LYS A 676 37.26 18.64 27.83
N GLU A 677 36.02 18.28 27.69
CA GLU A 677 35.09 18.94 26.76
C GLU A 677 34.97 20.43 26.99
N THR A 678 35.01 20.85 28.25
CA THR A 678 34.97 22.27 28.63
C THR A 678 36.12 23.11 28.09
N ASP A 679 37.24 22.52 27.70
CA ASP A 679 38.33 23.21 27.01
C ASP A 679 37.92 23.71 25.61
N VAL A 680 36.77 23.23 25.06
CA VAL A 680 36.19 23.64 23.81
C VAL A 680 34.92 24.46 24.09
N ARG A 681 35.01 25.78 23.95
CA ARG A 681 33.82 26.64 24.13
C ARG A 681 32.69 26.26 23.16
N ALA A 682 31.46 26.39 23.60
CA ALA A 682 30.31 26.23 22.68
C ALA A 682 30.35 27.31 21.56
N MET A 683 30.12 26.91 20.34
CA MET A 683 30.23 27.76 19.16
C MET A 683 28.93 27.68 18.33
N SER A 684 28.70 28.73 17.54
CA SER A 684 27.58 28.74 16.61
C SER A 684 27.68 27.62 15.58
N ARG A 685 26.54 27.21 15.06
CA ARG A 685 26.43 26.13 14.06
C ARG A 685 27.39 26.24 12.88
N ILE A 686 27.63 27.42 12.34
CA ILE A 686 28.46 27.68 11.16
C ILE A 686 29.95 27.92 11.48
N ALA A 687 30.38 27.83 12.75
CA ALA A 687 31.80 28.05 13.11
C ALA A 687 32.71 26.93 12.56
N ALA A 688 33.95 27.26 12.23
CA ALA A 688 34.96 26.32 11.69
C ALA A 688 35.70 25.50 12.79
N GLY A 689 35.53 25.86 14.06
CA GLY A 689 36.19 25.17 15.15
C GLY A 689 37.59 25.74 15.54
N VAL A 690 38.25 25.04 16.46
CA VAL A 690 39.58 25.36 17.04
C VAL A 690 40.46 24.11 16.96
N LYS A 691 41.77 24.24 17.16
CA LYS A 691 42.71 23.11 17.10
C LYS A 691 42.45 22.12 18.26
N GLY A 692 42.08 20.89 17.93
CA GLY A 692 41.87 19.76 18.86
C GLY A 692 43.13 18.99 19.12
N ILE A 693 43.82 18.54 18.07
CA ILE A 693 45.07 17.78 18.09
C ILE A 693 46.09 18.39 17.11
N ARG A 694 47.35 18.25 17.39
CA ARG A 694 48.44 18.58 16.47
C ARG A 694 48.92 17.30 15.80
N LEU A 695 48.72 17.22 14.48
CA LEU A 695 49.09 16.10 13.67
C LEU A 695 50.59 16.11 13.34
N ARG A 696 51.18 14.92 13.15
CA ARG A 696 52.50 14.74 12.54
C ARG A 696 52.39 14.80 11.01
N ASP A 697 53.52 14.94 10.33
CA ASP A 697 53.52 14.93 8.87
C ASP A 697 52.97 13.59 8.33
N GLY A 698 51.97 13.68 7.42
CA GLY A 698 51.33 12.51 6.83
C GLY A 698 50.41 11.72 7.77
N ASP A 699 50.01 12.28 8.96
CA ASP A 699 49.05 11.73 9.85
C ASP A 699 47.68 12.42 9.70
N GLU A 700 46.60 11.71 9.98
CA GLU A 700 45.24 12.24 9.88
C GLU A 700 44.39 11.71 11.03
N VAL A 701 43.34 12.43 11.37
CA VAL A 701 42.37 11.97 12.37
C VAL A 701 41.49 10.92 11.75
N ILE A 702 41.30 9.80 12.47
CA ILE A 702 40.45 8.68 12.04
C ILE A 702 39.22 8.51 12.91
N GLY A 703 39.17 9.12 14.10
CA GLY A 703 38.08 8.94 15.01
C GLY A 703 38.04 9.96 16.15
N LEU A 704 36.83 10.16 16.62
CA LEU A 704 36.46 10.93 17.81
C LEU A 704 35.60 10.01 18.68
N ASP A 705 35.91 9.98 19.96
CA ASP A 705 34.99 9.41 20.95
C ASP A 705 34.99 10.21 22.25
N VAL A 706 34.10 9.84 23.17
CA VAL A 706 33.89 10.54 24.43
C VAL A 706 33.90 9.53 25.59
N ALA A 707 34.34 9.95 26.76
CA ALA A 707 34.41 9.13 27.97
C ALA A 707 33.90 9.90 29.16
N ASP A 708 33.38 9.18 30.14
CA ASP A 708 32.98 9.76 31.44
C ASP A 708 34.19 10.04 32.35
N ASP A 709 33.97 10.91 33.34
CA ASP A 709 34.99 11.29 34.31
C ASP A 709 35.23 10.18 35.35
N ASP A 710 34.25 9.23 35.51
CA ASP A 710 34.26 8.19 36.55
C ASP A 710 35.16 6.98 36.27
N ASN A 711 36.00 7.00 35.28
CA ASN A 711 37.17 6.15 35.02
C ASN A 711 36.98 4.65 34.87
N GLN A 712 35.84 4.15 34.56
CA GLN A 712 35.66 2.69 34.28
C GLN A 712 35.73 2.34 32.80
N ASP A 713 35.77 3.34 31.89
CA ASP A 713 35.82 3.13 30.46
C ASP A 713 37.16 2.51 29.99
N GLU A 714 37.08 1.61 29.07
CA GLU A 714 38.24 1.07 28.34
C GLU A 714 38.26 1.60 26.91
N ILE A 715 39.45 1.90 26.40
CA ILE A 715 39.63 2.36 25.03
C ILE A 715 39.93 1.15 24.15
N LEU A 716 39.00 0.82 23.27
CA LEU A 716 39.21 -0.17 22.22
C LEU A 716 39.91 0.49 21.04
N VAL A 717 40.94 -0.16 20.53
CA VAL A 717 41.57 0.19 19.25
C VAL A 717 41.53 -1.02 18.32
N VAL A 718 41.15 -0.78 17.07
CA VAL A 718 41.13 -1.82 16.03
C VAL A 718 41.91 -1.35 14.82
N THR A 719 42.68 -2.27 14.23
CA THR A 719 43.55 -2.05 13.10
C THR A 719 42.98 -2.64 11.81
N GLU A 720 43.43 -2.15 10.68
CA GLU A 720 42.94 -2.56 9.34
C GLU A 720 43.10 -4.09 9.09
N LYS A 721 44.08 -4.73 9.70
CA LYS A 721 44.33 -6.17 9.56
C LYS A 721 43.66 -7.04 10.65
N GLY A 722 42.62 -6.49 11.31
CA GLY A 722 41.73 -7.21 12.21
C GLY A 722 42.33 -7.52 13.57
N TYR A 723 43.32 -6.79 14.03
CA TYR A 723 43.86 -6.87 15.40
C TYR A 723 43.22 -5.76 16.24
N GLY A 724 42.96 -6.07 17.50
CA GLY A 724 42.43 -5.10 18.45
C GLY A 724 42.79 -5.42 19.86
N LYS A 725 42.58 -4.44 20.73
CA LYS A 725 42.83 -4.56 22.18
C LYS A 725 42.03 -3.51 22.93
N ARG A 726 41.77 -3.75 24.18
CA ARG A 726 41.26 -2.79 25.14
C ARG A 726 42.44 -2.24 25.97
N THR A 727 42.38 -0.99 26.37
CA THR A 727 43.36 -0.34 27.25
C THR A 727 42.62 0.57 28.21
N SER A 728 42.94 0.52 29.51
CA SER A 728 42.31 1.38 30.50
C SER A 728 42.47 2.85 30.15
N ILE A 729 41.42 3.63 30.31
CA ILE A 729 41.47 5.08 30.07
C ILE A 729 42.46 5.82 30.97
N GLU A 730 42.82 5.24 32.12
CA GLU A 730 43.83 5.80 33.05
C GLU A 730 45.23 5.84 32.45
N ASP A 731 45.55 4.94 31.53
CA ASP A 731 46.80 4.91 30.79
C ASP A 731 46.95 6.15 29.89
N TYR A 732 45.89 6.92 29.62
CA TYR A 732 45.91 8.13 28.80
C TYR A 732 45.74 9.36 29.65
N ARG A 733 46.90 10.05 29.87
CA ARG A 733 46.92 11.29 30.66
C ARG A 733 45.94 12.34 30.13
N LEU A 734 45.26 13.00 31.04
CA LEU A 734 44.51 14.20 30.72
C LEU A 734 45.47 15.33 30.33
N SER A 735 45.21 15.99 29.22
CA SER A 735 46.08 17.06 28.68
C SER A 735 45.25 18.20 28.10
N ASN A 736 45.87 19.35 27.89
CA ASN A 736 45.18 20.45 27.19
C ASN A 736 44.99 20.13 25.71
N ARG A 737 43.90 20.58 25.09
CA ARG A 737 43.63 20.44 23.64
C ARG A 737 44.77 21.05 22.82
N GLY A 738 44.93 20.56 21.56
CA GLY A 738 45.97 21.04 20.63
C GLY A 738 47.36 20.50 20.84
N GLY A 739 47.53 19.53 21.76
CA GLY A 739 48.73 18.72 21.93
C GLY A 739 48.94 17.65 20.85
N MET A 740 50.03 16.90 20.90
CA MET A 740 50.33 15.80 19.92
C MET A 740 49.78 14.43 20.40
N GLY A 741 49.16 14.38 21.57
CA GLY A 741 48.71 13.11 22.14
C GLY A 741 49.81 12.14 22.56
N VAL A 742 49.41 10.94 22.92
CA VAL A 742 50.30 9.81 23.30
C VAL A 742 50.09 8.62 22.37
N LYS A 743 51.09 7.73 22.23
CA LYS A 743 50.92 6.52 21.42
C LYS A 743 49.93 5.55 22.09
N THR A 744 49.00 5.03 21.31
CA THR A 744 47.96 4.08 21.77
C THR A 744 48.19 2.64 21.33
N ALA A 745 48.95 2.39 20.24
CA ALA A 745 49.31 1.05 19.76
C ALA A 745 50.68 1.06 19.13
N LYS A 746 51.37 -0.10 19.12
CA LYS A 746 52.55 -0.35 18.32
C LYS A 746 52.11 -0.89 16.97
N LEU A 747 52.18 -0.03 15.95
CA LEU A 747 51.91 -0.40 14.56
C LEU A 747 53.10 -1.16 13.95
N THR A 748 52.82 -2.22 13.20
CA THR A 748 53.72 -3.07 12.47
C THR A 748 53.07 -3.49 11.14
N GLU A 749 53.83 -4.04 10.21
CA GLU A 749 53.30 -4.59 8.96
C GLU A 749 52.26 -5.69 9.21
N ARG A 750 52.29 -6.33 10.38
CA ARG A 750 51.38 -7.42 10.74
C ARG A 750 49.95 -6.91 11.09
N ASN A 751 49.84 -5.77 11.76
CA ASN A 751 48.54 -5.22 12.23
C ASN A 751 48.07 -4.02 11.41
N GLY A 752 48.94 -3.35 10.66
CA GLY A 752 48.55 -2.23 9.79
C GLY A 752 48.25 -0.93 10.54
N ARG A 753 47.56 0.03 9.92
CA ARG A 753 47.16 1.31 10.51
C ARG A 753 45.93 1.13 11.43
N LEU A 754 45.68 2.12 12.29
CA LEU A 754 44.43 2.15 13.04
C LEU A 754 43.29 2.57 12.13
N VAL A 755 42.12 1.89 12.32
CA VAL A 755 40.85 2.17 11.63
C VAL A 755 39.82 2.71 12.62
N CYS A 756 39.82 2.18 13.85
CA CYS A 756 38.82 2.58 14.85
C CYS A 756 39.47 2.84 16.21
N ILE A 757 38.95 3.85 16.90
CA ILE A 757 39.18 4.15 18.31
C ILE A 757 37.82 4.45 18.90
N THR A 758 37.40 3.71 19.94
CA THR A 758 36.14 3.88 20.64
C THR A 758 36.25 3.50 22.09
N THR A 759 35.44 4.10 22.95
CA THR A 759 35.27 3.68 24.35
C THR A 759 34.35 2.46 24.37
N VAL A 760 34.59 1.52 25.29
CA VAL A 760 33.76 0.30 25.45
C VAL A 760 33.54 -0.02 26.92
N GLU A 761 32.39 -0.59 27.22
CA GLU A 761 32.01 -1.17 28.50
C GLU A 761 32.05 -2.72 28.40
N GLY A 762 32.27 -3.42 29.52
CA GLY A 762 32.46 -4.86 29.51
C GLY A 762 31.24 -5.68 29.11
N ASP A 763 30.05 -5.12 29.25
CA ASP A 763 28.72 -5.71 28.95
C ASP A 763 28.18 -5.40 27.54
N GLU A 764 28.96 -4.68 26.71
CA GLU A 764 28.61 -4.37 25.32
C GLU A 764 29.07 -5.49 24.36
N ASP A 765 28.41 -5.53 23.21
CA ASP A 765 28.81 -6.30 22.05
C ASP A 765 29.46 -5.40 20.99
N LEU A 766 30.39 -5.98 20.25
CA LEU A 766 31.10 -5.30 19.16
C LEU A 766 30.76 -5.92 17.82
N MET A 767 30.39 -5.10 16.86
CA MET A 767 30.27 -5.47 15.47
C MET A 767 31.49 -4.98 14.68
N VAL A 768 32.25 -5.88 14.11
CA VAL A 768 33.40 -5.61 13.23
C VAL A 768 32.99 -5.90 11.81
N VAL A 769 33.17 -4.94 10.92
CA VAL A 769 32.73 -5.01 9.51
C VAL A 769 33.94 -4.91 8.59
N THR A 770 34.02 -5.78 7.58
CA THR A 770 35.06 -5.77 6.57
C THR A 770 34.64 -4.98 5.32
N ASN A 771 35.62 -4.63 4.47
CA ASN A 771 35.39 -4.00 3.18
C ASN A 771 34.54 -4.84 2.22
N GLN A 772 34.42 -6.17 2.44
CA GLN A 772 33.58 -7.05 1.63
C GLN A 772 32.21 -7.34 2.27
N GLY A 773 31.78 -6.52 3.26
CA GLY A 773 30.48 -6.63 3.91
C GLY A 773 30.33 -7.81 4.88
N VAL A 774 31.42 -8.49 5.26
CA VAL A 774 31.38 -9.51 6.29
C VAL A 774 31.30 -8.85 7.66
N ILE A 775 30.33 -9.26 8.47
CA ILE A 775 30.08 -8.73 9.82
C ILE A 775 30.27 -9.84 10.84
N ILE A 776 31.04 -9.56 11.92
CA ILE A 776 31.10 -10.41 13.07
C ILE A 776 30.63 -9.63 14.30
N ARG A 777 29.73 -10.21 15.10
CA ARG A 777 29.33 -9.73 16.42
C ARG A 777 30.11 -10.55 17.48
N MET A 778 30.74 -9.89 18.42
CA MET A 778 31.45 -10.52 19.52
C MET A 778 31.31 -9.70 20.80
N GLU A 779 31.38 -10.36 21.95
CA GLU A 779 31.36 -9.67 23.23
C GLU A 779 32.65 -8.88 23.43
N VAL A 780 32.55 -7.68 23.95
CA VAL A 780 33.69 -6.85 24.32
C VAL A 780 34.56 -7.54 25.40
N SER A 781 33.92 -8.22 26.34
CA SER A 781 34.60 -9.00 27.40
C SER A 781 35.65 -10.00 26.86
N ASN A 782 35.44 -10.55 25.68
CA ASN A 782 36.37 -11.51 25.03
C ASN A 782 37.65 -10.85 24.47
N ILE A 783 37.76 -9.52 24.47
CA ILE A 783 38.91 -8.78 23.97
C ILE A 783 39.86 -8.50 25.14
N SER A 784 41.12 -8.89 25.01
CA SER A 784 42.09 -8.72 26.08
C SER A 784 42.41 -7.26 26.41
N VAL A 785 42.46 -6.93 27.69
CA VAL A 785 42.98 -5.65 28.20
C VAL A 785 44.52 -5.65 28.18
N ASN A 786 45.10 -4.66 27.51
CA ASN A 786 46.56 -4.61 27.31
C ASN A 786 47.06 -3.15 27.40
N GLY A 787 48.30 -2.97 27.86
CA GLY A 787 48.91 -1.66 27.93
C GLY A 787 49.04 -1.00 26.53
N ARG A 788 49.19 0.32 26.52
CA ARG A 788 49.19 1.16 25.27
C ARG A 788 50.09 0.69 24.15
N MET A 789 51.28 0.17 24.48
CA MET A 789 52.31 -0.25 23.50
C MET A 789 52.17 -1.70 22.98
N ALA A 790 51.09 -2.40 23.36
CA ALA A 790 50.79 -3.74 22.85
C ALA A 790 50.26 -3.68 21.41
N GLN A 791 50.50 -4.78 20.65
CA GLN A 791 49.98 -4.91 19.25
C GLN A 791 48.54 -5.33 19.16
N GLY A 792 47.94 -5.83 20.27
CA GLY A 792 46.60 -6.39 20.30
C GLY A 792 46.53 -7.87 19.94
N VAL A 793 45.33 -8.42 20.03
CA VAL A 793 44.94 -9.78 19.66
C VAL A 793 44.14 -9.78 18.35
N ARG A 794 44.08 -10.92 17.68
CA ARG A 794 43.30 -11.03 16.46
C ARG A 794 41.80 -11.13 16.80
N LEU A 795 40.99 -10.18 16.30
CA LEU A 795 39.54 -10.14 16.49
C LEU A 795 38.80 -10.91 15.39
N ILE A 796 39.25 -10.74 14.14
CA ILE A 796 38.66 -11.38 12.97
C ILE A 796 39.76 -11.99 12.08
N ARG A 797 39.45 -13.12 11.41
CA ARG A 797 40.32 -13.68 10.35
C ARG A 797 39.90 -13.05 9.04
N LEU A 798 40.85 -12.42 8.40
CA LEU A 798 40.67 -11.78 7.10
C LEU A 798 41.39 -12.61 6.04
N ASP A 799 40.77 -12.73 4.87
CA ASP A 799 41.37 -13.31 3.67
C ASP A 799 42.31 -12.30 2.96
N GLU A 800 43.04 -12.73 1.93
CA GLU A 800 43.84 -11.84 1.10
C GLU A 800 42.95 -10.76 0.49
N GLU A 801 43.34 -9.48 0.58
CA GLU A 801 42.60 -8.27 0.17
C GLU A 801 41.46 -7.82 1.10
N GLN A 802 41.12 -8.55 2.17
CA GLN A 802 40.18 -8.08 3.18
C GLN A 802 40.85 -7.18 4.22
N TYR A 803 40.12 -6.15 4.62
CA TYR A 803 40.51 -5.30 5.76
C TYR A 803 39.29 -4.88 6.55
N VAL A 804 39.50 -4.52 7.81
CA VAL A 804 38.42 -3.97 8.65
C VAL A 804 38.09 -2.56 8.16
N SER A 805 36.82 -2.34 7.81
CA SER A 805 36.30 -1.05 7.32
C SER A 805 35.74 -0.21 8.47
N THR A 806 34.89 -0.79 9.31
CA THR A 806 34.28 -0.05 10.43
C THR A 806 34.00 -0.98 11.62
N VAL A 807 33.78 -0.37 12.78
CA VAL A 807 33.43 -1.06 14.02
C VAL A 807 32.31 -0.29 14.72
N ALA A 808 31.30 -0.98 15.24
CA ALA A 808 30.19 -0.39 15.95
C ALA A 808 29.89 -1.14 17.25
N LYS A 809 29.37 -0.42 18.25
CA LYS A 809 28.94 -0.97 19.54
C LYS A 809 27.46 -1.31 19.48
N VAL A 810 27.05 -2.37 20.17
CA VAL A 810 25.66 -2.80 20.33
C VAL A 810 25.41 -3.11 21.80
N LYS A 811 24.33 -2.53 22.35
CA LYS A 811 23.89 -2.87 23.71
C LYS A 811 23.21 -4.24 23.70
N LYS A 812 23.44 -5.06 24.74
CA LYS A 812 22.71 -6.33 24.93
C LYS A 812 21.24 -6.03 25.28
N GLU A 813 20.32 -6.77 24.71
CA GLU A 813 18.90 -6.71 25.09
C GLU A 813 18.67 -7.53 26.37
N PRO A 814 17.64 -7.21 27.19
CA PRO A 814 17.32 -7.92 28.43
C PRO A 814 17.08 -9.43 28.22
N GLU A 815 16.53 -9.85 27.07
CA GLU A 815 16.31 -11.24 26.71
C GLU A 815 17.61 -11.99 26.40
N ASP A 816 18.66 -11.33 25.95
CA ASP A 816 19.98 -11.90 25.74
C ASP A 816 20.69 -12.19 27.08
N ILE A 817 20.36 -11.45 28.14
CA ILE A 817 20.93 -11.62 29.49
C ILE A 817 20.35 -12.87 30.19
N GLU A 818 19.04 -13.14 30.04
CA GLU A 818 18.40 -14.33 30.61
C GLU A 818 18.85 -15.63 29.90
N ALA A 819 19.21 -15.59 28.61
CA ALA A 819 19.73 -16.72 27.87
C ALA A 819 21.14 -17.12 28.32
N ASP A 820 21.99 -16.18 28.69
CA ASP A 820 23.35 -16.44 29.17
C ASP A 820 23.38 -17.01 30.61
N GLU A 821 22.43 -16.61 31.49
CA GLU A 821 22.34 -17.19 32.86
C GLU A 821 21.83 -18.65 32.84
N HIS A 822 21.07 -19.07 31.85
CA HIS A 822 20.63 -20.46 31.70
C HIS A 822 21.70 -21.38 31.07
N THR A 823 22.65 -20.82 30.31
CA THR A 823 23.69 -21.60 29.64
C THR A 823 24.87 -21.95 30.60
N THR A 824 25.08 -21.17 31.66
CA THR A 824 26.17 -21.42 32.66
C THR A 824 25.81 -22.45 33.72
N ALA A 825 24.55 -22.92 33.78
CA ALA A 825 24.10 -23.93 34.78
C ALA A 825 24.09 -25.37 34.27
N SER A 826 24.43 -25.63 32.99
CA SER A 826 24.32 -26.97 32.39
C SER A 826 25.62 -27.63 31.88
N GLU A 827 26.78 -27.06 32.15
CA GLU A 827 28.05 -27.74 31.82
C GLU A 827 28.71 -28.37 33.06
N ALA A 828 28.14 -29.45 33.54
CA ALA A 828 28.84 -30.46 34.31
C ALA A 828 28.12 -31.81 34.14
N SER A 829 28.66 -32.62 33.30
CA SER A 829 28.76 -34.09 33.29
C SER A 829 28.44 -34.76 31.94
N ASP A 830 29.46 -35.50 31.55
CA ASP A 830 29.53 -36.81 30.93
C ASP A 830 29.63 -37.00 29.44
N ASP A 831 30.85 -37.37 29.06
CA ASP A 831 31.26 -38.14 27.89
C ASP A 831 30.37 -39.34 27.60
N VAL A 832 29.93 -39.55 26.36
CA VAL A 832 29.82 -40.87 25.71
C VAL A 832 29.77 -40.71 24.16
N GLU A 833 30.45 -41.65 23.54
CA GLU A 833 30.88 -41.86 22.17
C GLU A 833 29.86 -41.73 21.02
N VAL A 834 30.46 -41.42 19.92
CA VAL A 834 29.99 -41.41 18.53
C VAL A 834 29.55 -42.81 18.05
N VAL A 835 28.35 -42.87 17.43
CA VAL A 835 28.08 -43.85 16.33
C VAL A 835 27.32 -43.10 15.21
N VAL A 836 27.95 -43.16 14.05
CA VAL A 836 27.38 -42.67 12.78
C VAL A 836 26.55 -43.81 12.21
N ASP A 837 25.30 -43.54 11.83
CA ASP A 837 24.62 -44.30 10.78
C ASP A 837 23.72 -43.41 9.92
N ASP A 838 23.95 -43.58 8.67
CA ASP A 838 23.41 -42.99 7.47
C ASP A 838 21.98 -43.49 7.21
N VAL A 839 20.93 -42.60 7.14
CA VAL A 839 19.66 -42.93 6.49
C VAL A 839 19.04 -41.68 5.90
N THR A 840 18.74 -41.76 4.61
CA THR A 840 18.07 -40.88 3.69
C THR A 840 16.62 -40.48 4.08
N PRO A 841 16.10 -39.40 3.55
CA PRO A 841 14.84 -38.76 4.04
C PRO A 841 13.55 -39.37 3.44
N GLY A 842 12.59 -39.58 4.28
CA GLY A 842 11.23 -39.96 3.91
C GLY A 842 10.20 -39.46 4.91
N ASP A 843 9.25 -38.74 4.36
CA ASP A 843 7.87 -38.51 4.82
C ASP A 843 7.59 -37.83 6.18
N THR A 844 7.29 -36.57 6.09
CA THR A 844 6.57 -35.79 7.10
C THR A 844 5.07 -36.18 7.11
N ILE A 845 4.63 -36.71 8.22
CA ILE A 845 3.20 -36.92 8.53
C ILE A 845 2.69 -35.67 9.25
N HIS A 846 1.84 -34.90 8.60
CA HIS A 846 1.00 -33.88 9.22
C HIS A 846 -0.26 -34.55 9.77
N THR A 847 -0.50 -34.40 11.05
CA THR A 847 -1.81 -34.71 11.67
C THR A 847 -2.57 -33.38 11.79
N GLU A 848 -3.47 -33.13 10.85
CA GLU A 848 -4.54 -32.16 10.99
C GLU A 848 -5.80 -32.82 11.57
N ALA A 849 -6.49 -32.09 12.43
CA ALA A 849 -7.82 -32.47 12.92
C ALA A 849 -8.86 -32.18 11.84
N PRO A 850 -9.89 -33.01 11.64
CA PRO A 850 -10.83 -32.83 10.54
C PRO A 850 -11.86 -31.73 10.83
N GLU A 851 -11.93 -30.76 9.94
CA GLU A 851 -13.09 -29.89 9.76
C GLU A 851 -14.24 -30.68 9.10
N PRO A 852 -15.51 -30.33 9.32
CA PRO A 852 -16.62 -31.05 8.72
C PRO A 852 -16.75 -30.69 7.24
N GLU A 853 -16.52 -31.65 6.37
CA GLU A 853 -16.77 -31.56 4.94
C GLU A 853 -18.25 -31.26 4.65
N VAL A 854 -18.53 -30.11 4.04
CA VAL A 854 -19.76 -29.86 3.29
C VAL A 854 -19.55 -30.41 1.89
N SER A 855 -20.32 -31.42 1.51
CA SER A 855 -20.16 -32.10 0.24
C SER A 855 -20.49 -31.17 -0.96
N PRO A 856 -19.70 -31.18 -2.03
CA PRO A 856 -19.94 -30.37 -3.24
C PRO A 856 -21.25 -30.69 -3.97
N GLU A 857 -21.87 -31.82 -3.67
CA GLU A 857 -23.14 -32.24 -4.26
C GLU A 857 -24.37 -31.46 -3.77
N ARG A 858 -24.31 -30.81 -2.62
CA ARG A 858 -25.42 -29.98 -2.13
C ARG A 858 -25.46 -28.58 -2.74
N GLU A 859 -24.31 -28.01 -3.07
CA GLU A 859 -24.22 -26.68 -3.66
C GLU A 859 -24.67 -26.70 -5.13
N THR A 860 -24.23 -27.68 -5.91
CA THR A 860 -24.65 -27.87 -7.31
C THR A 860 -26.14 -28.22 -7.43
N LEU A 861 -26.70 -28.97 -6.48
CA LEU A 861 -28.13 -29.29 -6.45
C LEU A 861 -29.01 -28.07 -6.13
N ARG A 862 -28.46 -27.14 -5.33
CA ARG A 862 -29.16 -25.89 -4.95
C ARG A 862 -29.15 -24.89 -6.11
N GLU A 863 -28.03 -24.75 -6.83
CA GLU A 863 -27.93 -23.88 -8.00
C GLU A 863 -28.77 -24.42 -9.17
N ASP A 864 -28.70 -25.71 -9.48
CA ASP A 864 -29.52 -26.38 -10.52
C ASP A 864 -31.03 -26.34 -10.20
N PHE A 865 -31.41 -26.37 -8.92
CA PHE A 865 -32.80 -26.22 -8.51
C PHE A 865 -33.28 -24.77 -8.66
N MET A 866 -32.46 -23.80 -8.24
CA MET A 866 -32.77 -22.39 -8.34
C MET A 866 -32.88 -21.91 -9.79
N ASP A 867 -32.00 -22.39 -10.66
CA ASP A 867 -32.04 -22.06 -12.08
C ASP A 867 -33.28 -22.68 -12.76
N ARG A 868 -33.68 -23.90 -12.43
CA ARG A 868 -34.91 -24.53 -12.93
C ARG A 868 -36.19 -23.83 -12.46
N VAL A 869 -36.22 -23.44 -11.18
CA VAL A 869 -37.38 -22.69 -10.63
C VAL A 869 -37.49 -21.32 -11.31
N ASN A 870 -36.37 -20.67 -11.60
CA ASN A 870 -36.35 -19.38 -12.29
C ASN A 870 -36.69 -19.51 -13.78
N GLU A 871 -36.22 -20.56 -14.50
CA GLU A 871 -36.57 -20.82 -15.90
C GLU A 871 -38.07 -21.17 -16.07
N ASP A 872 -38.63 -21.97 -15.16
CA ASP A 872 -40.07 -22.29 -15.20
C ASP A 872 -40.94 -21.07 -14.84
N ILE A 873 -40.45 -20.15 -14.01
CA ILE A 873 -41.15 -18.91 -13.66
C ILE A 873 -41.09 -17.88 -14.80
N GLU A 874 -39.98 -17.79 -15.54
CA GLU A 874 -39.84 -16.89 -16.69
C GLU A 874 -40.61 -17.36 -17.92
N ASN A 875 -40.80 -18.67 -18.10
CA ASN A 875 -41.57 -19.24 -19.21
C ASN A 875 -43.10 -19.23 -19.00
N GLU A 876 -43.59 -18.87 -17.81
CA GLU A 876 -45.03 -18.69 -17.56
C GLU A 876 -45.48 -17.21 -17.70
N ASP A 877 -44.58 -16.23 -17.84
CA ASP A 877 -44.88 -14.82 -18.05
C ASP A 877 -44.81 -14.39 -19.56
N GLU A 878 -44.49 -15.34 -20.55
CA GLU A 878 -44.70 -15.16 -21.99
C GLU A 878 -46.09 -15.83 -22.41
#